data_9f04bde952cc474ee6b32239c9a2c9ab
#
_entry.id   9f04bde952cc474ee6b32239c9a2c9ab
#
_cell.length_a   1.000
_cell.length_b   1.000
_cell.length_c   1.000
_cell.angle_alpha   90.00
_cell.angle_beta   90.00
_cell.angle_gamma   90.00
#
_symmetry.space_group_name_H-M   'P 1'
#
loop_
_entity.id
_entity.type
_entity.pdbx_description
1 polymer ?
#
loop_
_entity_poly.entity_id
_entity_poly.type
_entity_poly.pdbx_seq_one_letter_code
_entity_poly.pdbx_strand_id
1 'polypeptide(L)'
;MKQWFIDQSTKHPKRSIIVSILLTMLMGSGIQYFVIEDDFMKMLPQDIESMVTWNELKDEFGSTDLMFLGFGIRGEDALNSKTLAVLWDLSRALEGVAQVDEIICLSTSDKMESDDGFLEVSALQEYRDLDEADIAILRAYLDGNPKIKTRTLGSNGDYLNVMVRPLVGAKNDVLVRDLEQVVETYLSDYDVHWGGQAYLTGALPLLIRTDVMMLMRAGLIGMLLILLFSFRNIPSVGMVLATIVLSMVFMFGFNGWMYHLTGSDAFLFGMLNTSMPIILLTIANSYGVHVITKFFRKMRSNKDTRLAVEASISSLLLPIFLAALTTIAAFLCMVFAPLESLLGYGISISAGIAWAWLLSTIFLPSILVLKKWDPDSSAVSHASHFERFVLVFGDHVIKRPKTVLITGAVVVIIGAVGIFSLNIEVNMKSFFKPTNPIRQSLDFMDTEMTGSMDLQLLINADLRSPEVLNQIVSIQNFMESHKSVTLSISIADVIKQMHRMVNEDDPLFETIPDSREKINNLFTLYSMSGDPEDFSSLVDYDYKKGLATSMMRSISTSDVVILVDEIESFLQKDEFKDLNITITGMLIVFRDLVALIIRSSFISIFASILIIALIAGYFFKHWIWGILAIVPLTAAVILNFGLMGIFGVDLNHVTALLSAIIIGVGVDFALHYINQFRTLLRRHGLEGDISRETMQDVGFPVILDAASNMAFGALLFSEFIPMVHMGGLMVFAMVSTSMATLTLLAVLLELSKKYLARIEGITVA
;
A
#
# COMPACT_ATOMS: atom_id res chain seq x y z
N MET A 1 21.47 -25.76 -24.02
CA MET A 1 20.29 -25.29 -23.26
C MET A 1 18.98 -25.42 -24.02
N LYS A 2 18.84 -24.81 -25.20
CA LYS A 2 17.62 -24.85 -26.04
C LYS A 2 17.11 -26.28 -26.31
N GLN A 3 18.00 -27.20 -26.73
CA GLN A 3 17.63 -28.57 -27.00
C GLN A 3 17.10 -29.33 -25.79
N TRP A 4 17.61 -29.02 -24.60
CA TRP A 4 17.15 -29.63 -23.35
C TRP A 4 15.67 -29.30 -23.06
N PHE A 5 15.24 -28.02 -23.21
CA PHE A 5 13.83 -27.62 -23.03
C PHE A 5 12.92 -28.35 -24.04
N ILE A 6 13.33 -28.44 -25.28
CA ILE A 6 12.61 -29.18 -26.34
C ILE A 6 12.47 -30.66 -25.96
N ASP A 7 13.57 -31.31 -25.58
CA ASP A 7 13.57 -32.71 -25.22
C ASP A 7 12.72 -33.03 -23.99
N GLN A 8 12.77 -32.19 -22.95
CA GLN A 8 11.90 -32.36 -21.77
C GLN A 8 10.42 -32.27 -22.13
N SER A 9 10.04 -31.32 -22.97
CA SER A 9 8.62 -31.10 -23.33
C SER A 9 8.11 -32.13 -24.33
N THR A 10 8.95 -32.62 -25.24
CA THR A 10 8.49 -33.47 -26.37
C THR A 10 8.81 -34.94 -26.20
N LYS A 11 9.95 -35.31 -25.57
CA LYS A 11 10.34 -36.70 -25.32
C LYS A 11 9.83 -37.25 -23.97
N HIS A 12 9.76 -36.35 -22.94
CA HIS A 12 9.37 -36.76 -21.60
C HIS A 12 8.18 -35.96 -21.03
N PRO A 13 7.08 -35.71 -21.76
CA PRO A 13 6.03 -34.78 -21.37
C PRO A 13 5.35 -35.14 -20.04
N LYS A 14 5.03 -36.44 -19.80
CA LYS A 14 4.40 -36.86 -18.55
C LYS A 14 5.28 -36.62 -17.33
N ARG A 15 6.60 -36.90 -17.46
CA ARG A 15 7.57 -36.63 -16.38
C ARG A 15 7.65 -35.14 -16.10
N SER A 16 7.72 -34.30 -17.12
CA SER A 16 7.79 -32.85 -16.98
C SER A 16 6.56 -32.27 -16.28
N ILE A 17 5.37 -32.75 -16.63
CA ILE A 17 4.11 -32.36 -15.96
C ILE A 17 4.14 -32.74 -14.49
N ILE A 18 4.47 -34.01 -14.16
CA ILE A 18 4.49 -34.51 -12.78
C ILE A 18 5.50 -33.72 -11.94
N VAL A 19 6.72 -33.52 -12.45
CA VAL A 19 7.76 -32.76 -11.74
C VAL A 19 7.34 -31.31 -11.52
N SER A 20 6.76 -30.64 -12.51
CA SER A 20 6.25 -29.27 -12.35
C SER A 20 5.17 -29.17 -11.27
N ILE A 21 4.22 -30.11 -11.26
CA ILE A 21 3.15 -30.15 -10.22
C ILE A 21 3.75 -30.42 -8.85
N LEU A 22 4.64 -31.40 -8.71
CA LEU A 22 5.26 -31.76 -7.43
C LEU A 22 6.07 -30.59 -6.85
N LEU A 23 6.87 -29.90 -7.69
CA LEU A 23 7.63 -28.72 -7.25
C LEU A 23 6.71 -27.55 -6.86
N THR A 24 5.59 -27.37 -7.60
CA THR A 24 4.59 -26.35 -7.22
C THR A 24 3.93 -26.70 -5.89
N MET A 25 3.57 -27.96 -5.65
CA MET A 25 2.99 -28.41 -4.40
C MET A 25 3.97 -28.29 -3.24
N LEU A 26 5.24 -28.67 -3.47
CA LEU A 26 6.29 -28.55 -2.46
C LEU A 26 6.47 -27.08 -2.04
N MET A 27 6.56 -26.17 -2.99
CA MET A 27 6.66 -24.74 -2.67
C MET A 27 5.34 -24.21 -2.10
N GLY A 28 4.19 -24.62 -2.67
CA GLY A 28 2.86 -24.26 -2.21
C GLY A 28 2.54 -24.69 -0.76
N SER A 29 3.25 -25.68 -0.21
CA SER A 29 3.12 -26.03 1.21
C SER A 29 3.48 -24.86 2.15
N GLY A 30 4.25 -23.88 1.68
CA GLY A 30 4.55 -22.66 2.43
C GLY A 30 3.32 -21.77 2.71
N ILE A 31 2.20 -21.97 2.03
CA ILE A 31 0.97 -21.22 2.29
C ILE A 31 0.50 -21.36 3.74
N GLN A 32 0.84 -22.47 4.42
CA GLN A 32 0.55 -22.63 5.85
C GLN A 32 1.27 -21.62 6.76
N TYR A 33 2.36 -21.02 6.29
CA TYR A 33 3.15 -19.99 6.99
C TYR A 33 2.85 -18.58 6.49
N PHE A 34 1.84 -18.45 5.64
CA PHE A 34 1.47 -17.17 5.05
C PHE A 34 0.71 -16.33 6.08
N VAL A 35 1.23 -15.14 6.37
CA VAL A 35 0.67 -14.21 7.35
C VAL A 35 0.15 -12.97 6.65
N ILE A 36 -1.10 -12.63 6.93
CA ILE A 36 -1.71 -11.37 6.49
C ILE A 36 -1.66 -10.41 7.68
N GLU A 37 -0.89 -9.36 7.53
CA GLU A 37 -0.75 -8.30 8.52
C GLU A 37 -0.39 -7.00 7.79
N ASP A 38 -1.03 -5.92 8.17
CA ASP A 38 -0.79 -4.60 7.55
C ASP A 38 -0.59 -3.57 8.66
N ASP A 39 0.61 -3.55 9.19
CA ASP A 39 1.07 -2.56 10.15
C ASP A 39 1.99 -1.56 9.46
N PHE A 40 1.55 -0.30 9.40
CA PHE A 40 2.30 0.78 8.79
C PHE A 40 3.68 0.98 9.40
N MET A 41 3.79 0.77 10.72
CA MET A 41 5.04 0.94 11.45
C MET A 41 6.08 -0.10 11.03
N LYS A 42 5.65 -1.33 10.69
CA LYS A 42 6.53 -2.39 10.18
C LYS A 42 6.96 -2.19 8.73
N MET A 43 6.32 -1.28 7.99
CA MET A 43 6.72 -0.95 6.62
C MET A 43 7.94 -0.03 6.57
N LEU A 44 8.21 0.71 7.65
CA LEU A 44 9.31 1.66 7.75
C LEU A 44 10.61 0.97 8.20
N PRO A 45 11.77 1.48 7.76
CA PRO A 45 13.05 1.05 8.33
C PRO A 45 13.07 1.35 9.83
N GLN A 46 13.42 0.35 10.63
CA GLN A 46 13.39 0.47 12.09
C GLN A 46 14.53 1.32 12.67
N ASP A 47 15.48 1.72 11.84
CA ASP A 47 16.67 2.53 12.19
C ASP A 47 16.47 4.03 11.92
N ILE A 48 15.33 4.47 11.40
CA ILE A 48 15.03 5.90 11.26
C ILE A 48 14.66 6.52 12.59
N GLU A 49 14.97 7.81 12.76
CA GLU A 49 14.82 8.54 14.01
C GLU A 49 13.37 8.48 14.57
N SER A 50 12.37 8.64 13.70
CA SER A 50 10.96 8.56 14.11
C SER A 50 10.58 7.20 14.66
N MET A 51 11.11 6.10 14.12
CA MET A 51 10.84 4.75 14.62
C MET A 51 11.60 4.44 15.91
N VAL A 52 12.85 4.88 16.02
CA VAL A 52 13.63 4.74 17.27
C VAL A 52 12.91 5.45 18.41
N THR A 53 12.53 6.71 18.22
CA THR A 53 11.79 7.49 19.23
C THR A 53 10.42 6.87 19.54
N TRP A 54 9.71 6.37 18.53
CA TRP A 54 8.43 5.69 18.71
C TRP A 54 8.55 4.43 19.58
N ASN A 55 9.60 3.64 19.36
CA ASN A 55 9.86 2.44 20.14
C ASN A 55 10.28 2.78 21.58
N GLU A 56 11.15 3.80 21.78
CA GLU A 56 11.53 4.30 23.10
C GLU A 56 10.31 4.76 23.89
N LEU A 57 9.37 5.44 23.22
CA LEU A 57 8.15 5.93 23.84
C LEU A 57 7.23 4.77 24.27
N LYS A 58 7.10 3.72 23.45
CA LYS A 58 6.34 2.51 23.83
C LYS A 58 6.96 1.76 25.01
N ASP A 59 8.27 1.72 25.09
CA ASP A 59 8.99 1.06 26.20
C ASP A 59 8.82 1.85 27.52
N GLU A 60 8.71 3.17 27.47
CA GLU A 60 8.61 4.04 28.65
C GLU A 60 7.17 4.25 29.13
N PHE A 61 6.23 4.52 28.22
CA PHE A 61 4.86 4.95 28.54
C PHE A 61 3.81 3.87 28.20
N GLY A 62 4.23 2.68 27.78
CA GLY A 62 3.32 1.61 27.37
C GLY A 62 2.78 1.80 25.95
N SER A 63 1.70 1.09 25.60
CA SER A 63 1.11 1.22 24.28
C SER A 63 0.49 2.61 24.08
N THR A 64 0.99 3.31 23.07
CA THR A 64 0.45 4.61 22.63
C THR A 64 -0.55 4.47 21.49
N ASP A 65 -0.72 3.24 20.98
CA ASP A 65 -1.67 2.90 19.92
C ASP A 65 -3.06 2.72 20.54
N LEU A 66 -3.84 3.77 20.66
CA LEU A 66 -5.19 3.72 21.20
C LEU A 66 -6.22 3.27 20.17
N MET A 67 -7.28 2.60 20.66
CA MET A 67 -8.52 2.40 19.92
C MET A 67 -9.58 3.34 20.51
N PHE A 68 -10.40 3.92 19.66
CA PHE A 68 -11.49 4.79 20.05
C PHE A 68 -12.82 4.13 19.67
N LEU A 69 -13.75 4.12 20.58
CA LEU A 69 -15.12 3.65 20.39
C LEU A 69 -16.07 4.79 20.72
N GLY A 70 -16.67 5.40 19.71
CA GLY A 70 -17.77 6.35 19.86
C GLY A 70 -19.10 5.62 19.77
N PHE A 71 -19.98 5.78 20.76
CA PHE A 71 -21.32 5.22 20.69
C PHE A 71 -22.38 6.17 21.27
N GLY A 72 -23.57 6.11 20.69
CA GLY A 72 -24.69 6.98 21.08
C GLY A 72 -25.86 6.82 20.15
N ILE A 73 -26.84 7.72 20.25
CA ILE A 73 -27.97 7.82 19.35
C ILE A 73 -28.02 9.26 18.86
N ARG A 74 -27.90 9.46 17.57
CA ARG A 74 -27.85 10.80 16.98
C ARG A 74 -29.03 11.65 17.38
N GLY A 75 -28.75 12.81 17.98
CA GLY A 75 -29.76 13.77 18.44
C GLY A 75 -30.40 13.45 19.79
N GLU A 76 -29.94 12.38 20.46
CA GLU A 76 -30.31 12.11 21.87
C GLU A 76 -29.14 12.48 22.79
N ASP A 77 -29.43 13.06 23.93
CA ASP A 77 -28.42 13.36 24.94
C ASP A 77 -27.80 12.06 25.49
N ALA A 78 -26.50 11.89 25.31
CA ALA A 78 -25.78 10.69 25.80
C ALA A 78 -25.65 10.64 27.33
N LEU A 79 -25.72 11.79 28.02
CA LEU A 79 -25.71 11.86 29.47
C LEU A 79 -27.12 11.61 30.01
N ASN A 80 -27.59 10.39 29.93
CA ASN A 80 -28.85 9.91 30.51
C ASN A 80 -28.63 8.58 31.24
N SER A 81 -29.51 8.24 32.19
CA SER A 81 -29.36 7.08 33.07
C SER A 81 -29.20 5.76 32.31
N LYS A 82 -29.94 5.57 31.21
CA LYS A 82 -29.85 4.34 30.37
C LYS A 82 -28.50 4.21 29.73
N THR A 83 -28.02 5.25 29.05
CA THR A 83 -26.74 5.20 28.31
C THR A 83 -25.55 5.09 29.27
N LEU A 84 -25.57 5.76 30.40
CA LEU A 84 -24.52 5.67 31.44
C LEU A 84 -24.49 4.29 32.11
N ALA A 85 -25.66 3.65 32.35
CA ALA A 85 -25.70 2.27 32.83
C ALA A 85 -25.12 1.28 31.81
N VAL A 86 -25.38 1.48 30.51
CA VAL A 86 -24.78 0.67 29.43
C VAL A 86 -23.27 0.91 29.37
N LEU A 87 -22.78 2.16 29.49
CA LEU A 87 -21.35 2.47 29.55
C LEU A 87 -20.68 1.75 30.73
N TRP A 88 -21.31 1.74 31.90
CA TRP A 88 -20.80 1.05 33.07
C TRP A 88 -20.64 -0.45 32.90
N ASP A 89 -21.64 -1.10 32.31
CA ASP A 89 -21.60 -2.54 32.04
C ASP A 89 -20.59 -2.85 30.91
N LEU A 90 -20.55 -2.03 29.88
CA LEU A 90 -19.64 -2.17 28.75
C LEU A 90 -18.18 -2.01 29.15
N SER A 91 -17.82 -0.99 29.93
CA SER A 91 -16.43 -0.73 30.33
C SER A 91 -15.84 -1.93 31.08
N ARG A 92 -16.61 -2.51 32.02
CA ARG A 92 -16.19 -3.70 32.78
C ARG A 92 -16.09 -4.94 31.93
N ALA A 93 -16.98 -5.08 30.94
CA ALA A 93 -16.89 -6.18 29.99
C ALA A 93 -15.66 -6.05 29.08
N LEU A 94 -15.31 -4.83 28.66
CA LEU A 94 -14.12 -4.55 27.87
C LEU A 94 -12.83 -4.74 28.67
N GLU A 95 -12.77 -4.34 29.94
CA GLU A 95 -11.63 -4.63 30.85
C GLU A 95 -11.36 -6.13 30.98
N GLY A 96 -12.41 -6.97 30.88
CA GLY A 96 -12.30 -8.42 30.91
C GLY A 96 -11.74 -9.05 29.64
N VAL A 97 -11.56 -8.29 28.55
CA VAL A 97 -11.05 -8.81 27.28
C VAL A 97 -9.53 -9.00 27.37
N ALA A 98 -9.05 -10.18 26.97
CA ALA A 98 -7.62 -10.46 26.95
C ALA A 98 -6.89 -9.45 26.04
N GLN A 99 -5.69 -9.02 26.42
CA GLN A 99 -4.85 -8.05 25.74
C GLN A 99 -5.33 -6.58 25.84
N VAL A 100 -6.36 -6.26 26.61
CA VAL A 100 -6.68 -4.90 27.05
C VAL A 100 -5.81 -4.56 28.26
N ASP A 101 -5.16 -3.40 28.23
CA ASP A 101 -4.40 -2.84 29.33
C ASP A 101 -5.28 -1.95 30.19
N GLU A 102 -5.94 -0.97 29.57
CA GLU A 102 -6.75 0.02 30.24
C GLU A 102 -7.96 0.44 29.40
N ILE A 103 -9.07 0.73 30.06
CA ILE A 103 -10.26 1.36 29.47
C ILE A 103 -10.41 2.76 30.08
N ILE A 104 -10.45 3.79 29.23
CA ILE A 104 -10.58 5.19 29.63
C ILE A 104 -11.92 5.73 29.10
N CYS A 105 -12.86 5.97 30.00
CA CYS A 105 -14.18 6.53 29.68
C CYS A 105 -14.79 7.22 30.93
N LEU A 106 -16.01 7.73 30.85
CA LEU A 106 -16.65 8.38 32.00
C LEU A 106 -16.78 7.45 33.21
N SER A 107 -17.01 6.14 33.00
CA SER A 107 -17.22 5.18 34.11
C SER A 107 -15.93 4.64 34.72
N THR A 108 -14.77 4.94 34.12
CA THR A 108 -13.45 4.50 34.60
C THR A 108 -12.52 5.69 34.95
N SER A 109 -12.92 6.90 34.62
CA SER A 109 -12.14 8.10 34.94
C SER A 109 -12.47 8.62 36.34
N ASP A 110 -11.48 9.22 36.98
CA ASP A 110 -11.64 9.82 38.28
C ASP A 110 -11.93 11.31 38.16
N LYS A 111 -12.64 11.84 39.18
CA LYS A 111 -12.82 13.25 39.42
C LYS A 111 -11.95 13.68 40.62
N MET A 112 -11.47 14.90 40.58
CA MET A 112 -10.78 15.54 41.65
C MET A 112 -11.69 16.60 42.25
N GLU A 113 -11.90 16.58 43.56
CA GLU A 113 -12.72 17.54 44.29
C GLU A 113 -11.93 18.11 45.49
N SER A 114 -12.37 19.23 46.06
CA SER A 114 -11.79 19.84 47.25
C SER A 114 -12.66 19.55 48.46
N ASP A 115 -12.06 19.05 49.52
CA ASP A 115 -12.71 18.91 50.83
C ASP A 115 -11.82 19.58 51.91
N ASP A 116 -12.24 20.75 52.37
CA ASP A 116 -11.51 21.57 53.38
C ASP A 116 -9.99 21.75 53.09
N GLY A 117 -9.62 21.91 51.80
CA GLY A 117 -8.23 22.07 51.37
C GLY A 117 -7.47 20.77 51.17
N PHE A 118 -8.12 19.62 51.28
CA PHE A 118 -7.61 18.31 50.91
C PHE A 118 -8.09 17.94 49.49
N LEU A 119 -7.28 17.22 48.78
CA LEU A 119 -7.63 16.69 47.48
C LEU A 119 -8.33 15.34 47.70
N GLU A 120 -9.58 15.25 47.28
CA GLU A 120 -10.32 13.99 47.22
C GLU A 120 -10.38 13.48 45.76
N VAL A 121 -9.99 12.24 45.56
CA VAL A 121 -10.06 11.56 44.27
C VAL A 121 -11.09 10.46 44.37
N SER A 122 -12.11 10.50 43.50
CA SER A 122 -13.18 9.51 43.46
C SER A 122 -13.63 9.26 42.04
N ALA A 123 -14.29 8.12 41.78
CA ALA A 123 -14.77 7.80 40.44
C ALA A 123 -15.75 8.84 39.91
N LEU A 124 -15.59 9.26 38.67
CA LEU A 124 -16.47 10.21 37.99
C LEU A 124 -17.91 9.68 37.87
N GLN A 125 -18.06 8.40 37.69
CA GLN A 125 -19.33 7.66 37.80
C GLN A 125 -19.18 6.62 38.93
N GLU A 126 -19.78 6.90 40.08
CA GLU A 126 -19.62 6.04 41.29
C GLU A 126 -20.51 4.81 41.26
N TYR A 127 -21.67 4.90 40.61
CA TYR A 127 -22.68 3.83 40.59
C TYR A 127 -23.14 3.54 39.16
N ARG A 128 -23.63 2.33 38.96
CA ARG A 128 -24.19 1.89 37.68
C ARG A 128 -25.41 2.73 37.27
N ASP A 129 -26.36 2.87 38.19
CA ASP A 129 -27.64 3.53 37.95
C ASP A 129 -27.62 4.91 38.60
N LEU A 130 -27.36 5.94 37.78
CA LEU A 130 -27.38 7.34 38.19
C LEU A 130 -28.80 7.92 38.10
N ASP A 131 -29.24 8.69 39.12
CA ASP A 131 -30.48 9.43 39.05
C ASP A 131 -30.29 10.80 38.35
N GLU A 132 -31.39 11.56 38.19
CA GLU A 132 -31.31 12.87 37.51
C GLU A 132 -30.43 13.88 38.25
N ALA A 133 -30.32 13.77 39.60
CA ALA A 133 -29.48 14.68 40.39
C ALA A 133 -28.01 14.35 40.20
N ASP A 134 -27.63 13.07 40.17
CA ASP A 134 -26.27 12.60 39.91
C ASP A 134 -25.83 13.02 38.52
N ILE A 135 -26.69 12.86 37.50
CA ILE A 135 -26.41 13.28 36.13
C ILE A 135 -26.23 14.80 36.04
N ALA A 136 -26.99 15.59 36.79
CA ALA A 136 -26.80 17.05 36.84
C ALA A 136 -25.44 17.44 37.45
N ILE A 137 -25.01 16.75 38.50
CA ILE A 137 -23.67 16.94 39.13
C ILE A 137 -22.57 16.56 38.12
N LEU A 138 -22.68 15.40 37.51
CA LEU A 138 -21.74 14.94 36.45
C LEU A 138 -21.61 15.96 35.32
N ARG A 139 -22.74 16.48 34.86
CA ARG A 139 -22.77 17.50 33.78
C ARG A 139 -22.08 18.79 34.23
N ALA A 140 -22.35 19.26 35.44
CA ALA A 140 -21.71 20.45 36.00
C ALA A 140 -20.19 20.29 36.13
N TYR A 141 -19.73 19.10 36.56
CA TYR A 141 -18.32 18.78 36.61
C TYR A 141 -17.65 18.78 35.22
N LEU A 142 -18.29 18.18 34.24
CA LEU A 142 -17.79 18.17 32.86
C LEU A 142 -17.76 19.57 32.23
N ASP A 143 -18.75 20.41 32.51
CA ASP A 143 -18.77 21.81 32.05
C ASP A 143 -17.66 22.65 32.69
N GLY A 144 -17.28 22.34 33.96
CA GLY A 144 -16.15 22.92 34.65
C GLY A 144 -14.78 22.40 34.24
N ASN A 145 -14.74 21.26 33.49
CA ASN A 145 -13.51 20.59 33.06
C ASN A 145 -13.54 20.26 31.53
N PRO A 146 -13.34 21.29 30.68
CA PRO A 146 -13.54 21.15 29.23
C PRO A 146 -12.71 20.07 28.57
N LYS A 147 -11.47 19.82 29.03
CA LYS A 147 -10.59 18.79 28.48
C LYS A 147 -11.13 17.38 28.75
N ILE A 148 -11.63 17.12 29.96
CA ILE A 148 -12.27 15.85 30.33
C ILE A 148 -13.54 15.67 29.48
N LYS A 149 -14.37 16.71 29.38
CA LYS A 149 -15.58 16.71 28.55
C LYS A 149 -15.28 16.36 27.12
N THR A 150 -14.31 17.04 26.49
CA THR A 150 -13.93 16.79 25.10
C THR A 150 -13.37 15.37 24.89
N ARG A 151 -12.66 14.82 25.88
CA ARG A 151 -12.11 13.47 25.81
C ARG A 151 -13.18 12.38 25.88
N THR A 152 -14.25 12.60 26.66
CA THR A 152 -15.23 11.55 27.02
C THR A 152 -16.58 11.69 26.32
N LEU A 153 -16.89 12.87 25.78
CA LEU A 153 -18.18 13.19 25.17
C LEU A 153 -17.98 13.80 23.78
N GLY A 154 -18.81 13.40 22.83
CA GLY A 154 -18.85 13.99 21.50
C GLY A 154 -19.22 15.46 21.51
N SER A 155 -18.85 16.21 20.47
CA SER A 155 -19.02 17.66 20.34
C SER A 155 -20.45 18.12 20.52
N ASN A 156 -21.44 17.33 20.10
CA ASN A 156 -22.86 17.61 20.22
C ASN A 156 -23.51 17.04 21.50
N GLY A 157 -22.77 16.24 22.29
CA GLY A 157 -23.25 15.61 23.51
C GLY A 157 -24.14 14.38 23.31
N ASP A 158 -24.25 13.87 22.08
CA ASP A 158 -25.07 12.71 21.70
C ASP A 158 -24.30 11.39 21.60
N TYR A 159 -22.97 11.43 21.75
CA TYR A 159 -22.12 10.25 21.76
C TYR A 159 -21.14 10.24 22.95
N LEU A 160 -20.89 9.06 23.51
CA LEU A 160 -19.85 8.81 24.50
C LEU A 160 -18.60 8.25 23.83
N ASN A 161 -17.43 8.59 24.34
CA ASN A 161 -16.15 8.08 23.91
C ASN A 161 -15.59 7.07 24.92
N VAL A 162 -15.18 5.93 24.43
CA VAL A 162 -14.44 4.90 25.17
C VAL A 162 -13.10 4.71 24.48
N MET A 163 -12.02 4.96 25.20
CA MET A 163 -10.67 4.69 24.69
C MET A 163 -10.20 3.36 25.27
N VAL A 164 -9.69 2.50 24.40
CA VAL A 164 -9.13 1.19 24.76
C VAL A 164 -7.64 1.25 24.51
N ARG A 165 -6.84 1.03 25.56
CA ARG A 165 -5.39 0.86 25.45
C ARG A 165 -5.07 -0.62 25.35
N PRO A 166 -4.43 -1.11 24.26
CA PRO A 166 -3.95 -2.47 24.18
C PRO A 166 -2.71 -2.70 25.03
N LEU A 167 -2.50 -3.92 25.48
CA LEU A 167 -1.20 -4.35 26.04
C LEU A 167 -0.09 -4.22 24.98
N VAL A 168 1.12 -3.91 25.42
CA VAL A 168 2.29 -3.88 24.54
C VAL A 168 2.48 -5.27 23.89
N GLY A 169 2.53 -5.31 22.56
CA GLY A 169 2.63 -6.56 21.81
C GLY A 169 1.31 -7.31 21.60
N ALA A 170 0.17 -6.68 21.88
CA ALA A 170 -1.14 -7.22 21.59
C ALA A 170 -1.31 -7.57 20.10
N LYS A 171 -2.04 -8.66 19.82
CA LYS A 171 -2.44 -9.01 18.46
C LYS A 171 -3.74 -8.27 18.12
N ASN A 172 -3.61 -7.16 17.42
CA ASN A 172 -4.72 -6.26 17.16
C ASN A 172 -5.87 -6.92 16.38
N ASP A 173 -5.60 -7.89 15.50
CA ASP A 173 -6.63 -8.64 14.76
C ASP A 173 -7.49 -9.54 15.65
N VAL A 174 -6.90 -10.11 16.70
CA VAL A 174 -7.61 -10.89 17.71
C VAL A 174 -8.36 -9.97 18.66
N LEU A 175 -7.67 -8.92 19.13
CA LEU A 175 -8.24 -7.94 20.07
C LEU A 175 -9.47 -7.24 19.48
N VAL A 176 -9.38 -6.72 18.24
CA VAL A 176 -10.50 -6.03 17.56
C VAL A 176 -11.70 -6.96 17.45
N ARG A 177 -11.50 -8.20 17.03
CA ARG A 177 -12.60 -9.17 16.91
C ARG A 177 -13.27 -9.44 18.27
N ASP A 178 -12.48 -9.60 19.33
CA ASP A 178 -12.98 -9.89 20.65
C ASP A 178 -13.71 -8.69 21.26
N LEU A 179 -13.21 -7.44 21.02
CA LEU A 179 -13.87 -6.20 21.38
C LEU A 179 -15.19 -5.99 20.61
N GLU A 180 -15.19 -6.21 19.29
CA GLU A 180 -16.40 -6.09 18.46
C GLU A 180 -17.50 -7.05 18.94
N GLN A 181 -17.15 -8.26 19.36
CA GLN A 181 -18.12 -9.21 19.91
C GLN A 181 -18.74 -8.73 21.25
N VAL A 182 -17.96 -8.10 22.12
CA VAL A 182 -18.48 -7.49 23.35
C VAL A 182 -19.38 -6.31 23.00
N VAL A 183 -18.92 -5.42 22.12
CA VAL A 183 -19.67 -4.23 21.69
C VAL A 183 -21.00 -4.60 21.04
N GLU A 184 -21.04 -5.60 20.17
CA GLU A 184 -22.29 -6.07 19.55
C GLU A 184 -23.30 -6.56 20.61
N THR A 185 -22.81 -7.15 21.71
CA THR A 185 -23.67 -7.63 22.80
C THR A 185 -24.34 -6.51 23.58
N TYR A 186 -23.61 -5.41 23.85
CA TYR A 186 -24.10 -4.32 24.70
C TYR A 186 -24.65 -3.12 23.93
N LEU A 187 -24.22 -2.91 22.69
CA LEU A 187 -24.52 -1.71 21.90
C LEU A 187 -25.37 -1.98 20.65
N SER A 188 -26.13 -3.08 20.61
CA SER A 188 -26.99 -3.43 19.46
C SER A 188 -28.02 -2.34 19.08
N ASP A 189 -28.43 -1.50 20.03
CA ASP A 189 -29.42 -0.44 19.86
C ASP A 189 -28.78 0.97 19.62
N TYR A 190 -27.46 1.06 19.58
CA TYR A 190 -26.72 2.30 19.47
C TYR A 190 -25.98 2.40 18.13
N ASP A 191 -25.75 3.61 17.65
CA ASP A 191 -24.80 3.87 16.58
C ASP A 191 -23.38 3.70 17.13
N VAL A 192 -22.54 2.91 16.45
CA VAL A 192 -21.19 2.56 16.90
C VAL A 192 -20.18 2.97 15.84
N HIS A 193 -19.13 3.65 16.27
CA HIS A 193 -18.04 4.10 15.41
C HIS A 193 -16.68 3.78 16.04
N TRP A 194 -15.81 3.17 15.26
CA TRP A 194 -14.47 2.82 15.70
C TRP A 194 -13.41 3.72 15.08
N GLY A 195 -12.34 3.99 15.83
CA GLY A 195 -11.19 4.74 15.35
C GLY A 195 -9.89 4.33 16.03
N GLY A 196 -8.82 5.04 15.69
CA GLY A 196 -7.51 4.79 16.24
C GLY A 196 -6.68 3.79 15.45
N GLN A 197 -5.35 3.89 15.60
CA GLN A 197 -4.39 3.10 14.81
C GLN A 197 -4.49 1.61 15.10
N ALA A 198 -4.62 1.24 16.38
CA ALA A 198 -4.70 -0.17 16.75
C ALA A 198 -5.95 -0.86 16.18
N TYR A 199 -7.10 -0.14 16.11
CA TYR A 199 -8.29 -0.65 15.46
C TYR A 199 -8.07 -0.84 13.94
N LEU A 200 -7.49 0.15 13.27
CA LEU A 200 -7.20 0.04 11.83
C LEU A 200 -6.32 -1.17 11.54
N THR A 201 -5.21 -1.30 12.27
CA THR A 201 -4.27 -2.43 12.12
C THR A 201 -4.96 -3.77 12.36
N GLY A 202 -5.90 -3.85 13.32
CA GLY A 202 -6.64 -5.07 13.62
C GLY A 202 -7.74 -5.42 12.61
N ALA A 203 -8.41 -4.42 12.03
CA ALA A 203 -9.51 -4.62 11.07
C ALA A 203 -9.02 -4.90 9.64
N LEU A 204 -7.84 -4.38 9.25
CA LEU A 204 -7.29 -4.49 7.90
C LEU A 204 -7.07 -5.93 7.41
N PRO A 205 -6.55 -6.90 8.19
CA PRO A 205 -6.29 -8.26 7.71
C PRO A 205 -7.52 -8.95 7.14
N LEU A 206 -8.69 -8.77 7.74
CA LEU A 206 -9.94 -9.34 7.25
C LEU A 206 -10.38 -8.67 5.94
N LEU A 207 -10.26 -7.34 5.86
CA LEU A 207 -10.59 -6.57 4.66
C LEU A 207 -9.66 -6.94 3.49
N ILE A 208 -8.35 -7.04 3.75
CA ILE A 208 -7.34 -7.47 2.76
C ILE A 208 -7.67 -8.88 2.24
N ARG A 209 -7.99 -9.80 3.14
CA ARG A 209 -8.34 -11.18 2.75
C ARG A 209 -9.57 -11.23 1.83
N THR A 210 -10.60 -10.48 2.15
CA THR A 210 -11.83 -10.40 1.33
C THR A 210 -11.56 -9.75 -0.01
N ASP A 211 -10.79 -8.66 -0.04
CA ASP A 211 -10.42 -7.95 -1.25
C ASP A 211 -9.60 -8.83 -2.20
N VAL A 212 -8.55 -9.48 -1.71
CA VAL A 212 -7.72 -10.41 -2.50
C VAL A 212 -8.56 -11.52 -3.13
N MET A 213 -9.47 -12.13 -2.35
CA MET A 213 -10.35 -13.19 -2.87
C MET A 213 -11.29 -12.69 -3.95
N MET A 214 -11.83 -11.47 -3.81
CA MET A 214 -12.67 -10.82 -4.81
C MET A 214 -11.88 -10.49 -6.07
N LEU A 215 -10.71 -9.88 -5.93
CA LEU A 215 -9.83 -9.51 -7.04
C LEU A 215 -9.35 -10.75 -7.81
N MET A 216 -8.96 -11.82 -7.12
CA MET A 216 -8.58 -13.09 -7.77
C MET A 216 -9.74 -13.67 -8.60
N ARG A 217 -10.96 -13.69 -8.05
CA ARG A 217 -12.15 -14.15 -8.79
C ARG A 217 -12.41 -13.28 -10.01
N ALA A 218 -12.42 -11.96 -9.85
CA ALA A 218 -12.65 -11.01 -10.94
C ALA A 218 -11.55 -11.12 -12.01
N GLY A 219 -10.27 -11.20 -11.60
CA GLY A 219 -9.13 -11.36 -12.49
C GLY A 219 -9.18 -12.67 -13.28
N LEU A 220 -9.47 -13.81 -12.63
CA LEU A 220 -9.57 -15.10 -13.30
C LEU A 220 -10.77 -15.14 -14.26
N ILE A 221 -11.93 -14.59 -13.88
CA ILE A 221 -13.10 -14.50 -14.77
C ILE A 221 -12.80 -13.59 -15.97
N GLY A 222 -12.25 -12.41 -15.74
CA GLY A 222 -11.84 -11.47 -16.79
C GLY A 222 -10.84 -12.12 -17.75
N MET A 223 -9.83 -12.80 -17.20
CA MET A 223 -8.83 -13.51 -17.99
C MET A 223 -9.45 -14.67 -18.79
N LEU A 224 -10.34 -15.44 -18.18
CA LEU A 224 -11.10 -16.50 -18.86
C LEU A 224 -11.83 -15.94 -20.08
N LEU A 225 -12.54 -14.83 -19.94
CA LEU A 225 -13.28 -14.17 -21.02
C LEU A 225 -12.36 -13.68 -22.14
N ILE A 226 -11.25 -13.01 -21.79
CA ILE A 226 -10.25 -12.53 -22.74
C ILE A 226 -9.64 -13.69 -23.53
N LEU A 227 -9.25 -14.78 -22.84
CA LEU A 227 -8.66 -15.95 -23.47
C LEU A 227 -9.67 -16.70 -24.37
N LEU A 228 -10.93 -16.83 -23.93
CA LEU A 228 -11.99 -17.44 -24.75
C LEU A 228 -12.24 -16.65 -26.03
N PHE A 229 -12.26 -15.31 -25.92
CA PHE A 229 -12.41 -14.44 -27.09
C PHE A 229 -11.20 -14.56 -28.04
N SER A 230 -9.97 -14.60 -27.47
CA SER A 230 -8.72 -14.65 -28.23
C SER A 230 -8.49 -16.00 -28.93
N PHE A 231 -8.67 -17.10 -28.20
CA PHE A 231 -8.31 -18.45 -28.71
C PHE A 231 -9.50 -19.19 -29.32
N ARG A 232 -10.72 -18.89 -28.90
CA ARG A 232 -11.94 -19.61 -29.31
C ARG A 232 -11.80 -21.14 -29.15
N ASN A 233 -11.00 -21.57 -28.17
CA ASN A 233 -10.66 -22.98 -27.92
C ASN A 233 -10.54 -23.23 -26.42
N ILE A 234 -11.55 -23.85 -25.83
CA ILE A 234 -11.64 -24.11 -24.40
C ILE A 234 -10.43 -24.87 -23.82
N PRO A 235 -9.93 -25.95 -24.45
CA PRO A 235 -8.75 -26.64 -23.92
C PRO A 235 -7.49 -25.75 -23.83
N SER A 236 -7.26 -24.88 -24.80
CA SER A 236 -6.11 -23.97 -24.77
C SER A 236 -6.23 -22.96 -23.64
N VAL A 237 -7.44 -22.43 -23.41
CA VAL A 237 -7.74 -21.54 -22.28
C VAL A 237 -7.47 -22.24 -20.96
N GLY A 238 -7.98 -23.48 -20.78
CA GLY A 238 -7.73 -24.27 -19.57
C GLY A 238 -6.24 -24.54 -19.30
N MET A 239 -5.44 -24.77 -20.34
CA MET A 239 -3.99 -24.97 -20.20
C MET A 239 -3.26 -23.71 -19.72
N VAL A 240 -3.62 -22.54 -20.26
CA VAL A 240 -3.04 -21.25 -19.83
C VAL A 240 -3.47 -20.92 -18.41
N LEU A 241 -4.76 -21.08 -18.10
CA LEU A 241 -5.26 -20.86 -16.72
C LEU A 241 -4.60 -21.80 -15.71
N ALA A 242 -4.35 -23.07 -16.05
CA ALA A 242 -3.60 -23.99 -15.20
C ALA A 242 -2.19 -23.48 -14.91
N THR A 243 -1.49 -22.96 -15.93
CA THR A 243 -0.16 -22.36 -15.77
C THR A 243 -0.19 -21.17 -14.81
N ILE A 244 -1.20 -20.30 -14.95
CA ILE A 244 -1.40 -19.12 -14.10
C ILE A 244 -1.63 -19.55 -12.64
N VAL A 245 -2.59 -20.45 -12.40
CA VAL A 245 -2.94 -20.92 -11.04
C VAL A 245 -1.74 -21.59 -10.35
N LEU A 246 -1.00 -22.44 -11.07
CA LEU A 246 0.20 -23.07 -10.53
C LEU A 246 1.28 -22.02 -10.19
N SER A 247 1.40 -20.96 -10.98
CA SER A 247 2.35 -19.87 -10.69
C SER A 247 1.95 -19.09 -9.44
N MET A 248 0.66 -18.84 -9.25
CA MET A 248 0.13 -18.18 -8.03
C MET A 248 0.37 -19.03 -6.78
N VAL A 249 0.06 -20.33 -6.82
CA VAL A 249 0.29 -21.25 -5.71
C VAL A 249 1.78 -21.26 -5.33
N PHE A 250 2.66 -21.27 -6.32
CA PHE A 250 4.10 -21.21 -6.09
C PHE A 250 4.50 -19.90 -5.42
N MET A 251 4.02 -18.75 -5.90
CA MET A 251 4.36 -17.42 -5.37
C MET A 251 3.91 -17.26 -3.92
N PHE A 252 2.65 -17.60 -3.60
CA PHE A 252 2.14 -17.53 -2.24
C PHE A 252 2.87 -18.49 -1.29
N GLY A 253 3.15 -19.70 -1.76
CA GLY A 253 3.93 -20.65 -0.96
C GLY A 253 5.37 -20.19 -0.76
N PHE A 254 6.00 -19.60 -1.79
CA PHE A 254 7.34 -19.02 -1.67
C PHE A 254 7.37 -17.88 -0.64
N ASN A 255 6.40 -16.96 -0.68
CA ASN A 255 6.29 -15.86 0.28
C ASN A 255 6.16 -16.40 1.72
N GLY A 256 5.28 -17.37 1.95
CA GLY A 256 5.13 -17.98 3.28
C GLY A 256 6.39 -18.71 3.77
N TRP A 257 7.10 -19.43 2.88
CA TRP A 257 8.40 -20.04 3.22
C TRP A 257 9.45 -19.00 3.55
N MET A 258 9.50 -17.89 2.81
CA MET A 258 10.45 -16.81 3.08
C MET A 258 10.19 -16.19 4.45
N TYR A 259 8.93 -15.91 4.79
CA TYR A 259 8.57 -15.44 6.13
C TYR A 259 9.00 -16.44 7.22
N HIS A 260 8.66 -17.72 7.06
CA HIS A 260 8.99 -18.75 8.05
C HIS A 260 10.51 -18.94 8.27
N LEU A 261 11.29 -18.85 7.19
CA LEU A 261 12.74 -19.09 7.25
C LEU A 261 13.55 -17.86 7.70
N THR A 262 13.08 -16.65 7.37
CA THR A 262 13.83 -15.42 7.66
C THR A 262 13.29 -14.68 8.87
N GLY A 263 12.01 -14.84 9.22
CA GLY A 263 11.32 -14.04 10.23
C GLY A 263 11.20 -12.56 9.87
N SER A 264 11.48 -12.17 8.60
CA SER A 264 11.48 -10.77 8.18
C SER A 264 10.07 -10.28 7.86
N ASP A 265 9.73 -9.11 8.41
CA ASP A 265 8.47 -8.42 8.16
C ASP A 265 8.29 -8.00 6.69
N ALA A 266 9.37 -7.98 5.90
CA ALA A 266 9.30 -7.76 4.46
C ALA A 266 8.37 -8.75 3.73
N PHE A 267 8.17 -9.96 4.26
CA PHE A 267 7.31 -10.99 3.68
C PHE A 267 5.92 -11.07 4.30
N LEU A 268 5.55 -10.15 5.18
CA LEU A 268 4.16 -9.97 5.61
C LEU A 268 3.30 -9.53 4.42
N PHE A 269 2.07 -10.04 4.37
CA PHE A 269 1.17 -9.74 3.27
C PHE A 269 0.19 -8.64 3.67
N GLY A 270 0.51 -7.41 3.33
CA GLY A 270 -0.32 -6.25 3.58
C GLY A 270 -1.15 -5.80 2.37
N MET A 271 -1.75 -4.62 2.48
CA MET A 271 -2.56 -3.99 1.44
C MET A 271 -1.80 -3.85 0.11
N LEU A 272 -0.52 -3.45 0.16
CA LEU A 272 0.36 -3.35 -1.01
C LEU A 272 0.37 -4.64 -1.83
N ASN A 273 0.41 -5.78 -1.14
CA ASN A 273 0.59 -7.10 -1.74
C ASN A 273 -0.70 -7.63 -2.39
N THR A 274 -1.86 -6.98 -2.16
CA THR A 274 -3.15 -7.39 -2.77
C THR A 274 -3.12 -7.34 -4.30
N SER A 275 -2.23 -6.52 -4.88
CA SER A 275 -2.01 -6.43 -6.32
C SER A 275 -1.20 -7.61 -6.92
N MET A 276 -0.37 -8.30 -6.12
CA MET A 276 0.53 -9.38 -6.61
C MET A 276 -0.17 -10.46 -7.43
N PRO A 277 -1.32 -11.02 -6.99
CA PRO A 277 -2.00 -12.08 -7.76
C PRO A 277 -2.40 -11.61 -9.15
N ILE A 278 -2.90 -10.38 -9.28
CA ILE A 278 -3.36 -9.82 -10.56
C ILE A 278 -2.18 -9.53 -11.49
N ILE A 279 -1.08 -9.03 -10.94
CA ILE A 279 0.14 -8.78 -11.69
C ILE A 279 0.73 -10.09 -12.21
N LEU A 280 0.87 -11.10 -11.36
CA LEU A 280 1.38 -12.40 -11.77
C LEU A 280 0.45 -13.09 -12.77
N LEU A 281 -0.87 -13.00 -12.57
CA LEU A 281 -1.88 -13.51 -13.50
C LEU A 281 -1.67 -12.93 -14.89
N THR A 282 -1.45 -11.64 -15.00
CA THR A 282 -1.29 -10.92 -16.27
C THR A 282 0.03 -11.29 -16.96
N ILE A 283 1.15 -11.32 -16.23
CA ILE A 283 2.46 -11.66 -16.76
C ILE A 283 2.53 -13.13 -17.18
N ALA A 284 2.04 -14.05 -16.34
CA ALA A 284 2.01 -15.47 -16.67
C ALA A 284 1.11 -15.78 -17.88
N ASN A 285 0.01 -15.02 -18.02
CA ASN A 285 -0.86 -15.08 -19.18
C ASN A 285 -0.13 -14.71 -20.46
N SER A 286 0.65 -13.62 -20.48
CA SER A 286 1.41 -13.17 -21.63
C SER A 286 2.28 -14.30 -22.20
N TYR A 287 3.03 -14.99 -21.34
CA TYR A 287 3.86 -16.13 -21.78
C TYR A 287 3.03 -17.27 -22.38
N GLY A 288 1.92 -17.62 -21.74
CA GLY A 288 0.99 -18.66 -22.21
C GLY A 288 0.38 -18.32 -23.57
N VAL A 289 -0.06 -17.08 -23.75
CA VAL A 289 -0.65 -16.57 -25.00
C VAL A 289 0.36 -16.66 -26.16
N HIS A 290 1.60 -16.23 -25.92
CA HIS A 290 2.64 -16.32 -26.94
C HIS A 290 2.92 -17.77 -27.37
N VAL A 291 2.99 -18.71 -26.43
CA VAL A 291 3.23 -20.13 -26.71
C VAL A 291 2.08 -20.74 -27.55
N ILE A 292 0.83 -20.52 -27.08
CA ILE A 292 -0.36 -21.06 -27.77
C ILE A 292 -0.53 -20.46 -29.17
N THR A 293 -0.39 -19.16 -29.33
CA THR A 293 -0.53 -18.45 -30.60
C THR A 293 0.51 -18.95 -31.61
N LYS A 294 1.77 -19.09 -31.18
CA LYS A 294 2.84 -19.61 -32.03
C LYS A 294 2.63 -21.07 -32.37
N PHE A 295 2.16 -21.88 -31.42
CA PHE A 295 1.82 -23.28 -31.64
C PHE A 295 0.75 -23.41 -32.73
N PHE A 296 -0.35 -22.67 -32.66
CA PHE A 296 -1.39 -22.71 -33.70
C PHE A 296 -0.85 -22.29 -35.07
N ARG A 297 -0.03 -21.24 -35.14
CA ARG A 297 0.59 -20.78 -36.37
C ARG A 297 1.50 -21.89 -36.98
N LYS A 298 2.27 -22.60 -36.13
CA LYS A 298 3.13 -23.71 -36.59
C LYS A 298 2.33 -24.97 -36.92
N MET A 299 1.22 -25.20 -36.21
CA MET A 299 0.34 -26.33 -36.52
C MET A 299 -0.32 -26.21 -37.92
N ARG A 300 -0.68 -24.98 -38.33
CA ARG A 300 -1.17 -24.70 -39.69
C ARG A 300 -0.20 -25.14 -40.79
N SER A 301 1.10 -24.90 -40.56
CA SER A 301 2.14 -25.20 -41.56
C SER A 301 2.61 -26.65 -41.52
N ASN A 302 2.78 -27.22 -40.32
CA ASN A 302 3.43 -28.52 -40.12
C ASN A 302 2.45 -29.70 -40.09
N LYS A 303 1.17 -29.43 -39.72
CA LYS A 303 0.10 -30.45 -39.54
C LYS A 303 0.47 -31.59 -38.56
N ASP A 304 1.57 -31.48 -37.82
CA ASP A 304 2.05 -32.42 -36.84
C ASP A 304 2.26 -31.70 -35.51
N THR A 305 1.61 -32.20 -34.44
CA THR A 305 1.60 -31.59 -33.11
C THR A 305 3.00 -31.47 -32.52
N ARG A 306 3.81 -32.54 -32.62
CA ARG A 306 5.15 -32.57 -32.04
C ARG A 306 6.09 -31.62 -32.75
N LEU A 307 6.10 -31.63 -34.07
CA LEU A 307 6.91 -30.71 -34.89
C LEU A 307 6.47 -29.24 -34.67
N ALA A 308 5.18 -29.00 -34.53
CA ALA A 308 4.65 -27.68 -34.25
C ALA A 308 5.10 -27.14 -32.85
N VAL A 309 5.11 -28.00 -31.83
CA VAL A 309 5.61 -27.64 -30.48
C VAL A 309 7.12 -27.41 -30.52
N GLU A 310 7.91 -28.30 -31.12
CA GLU A 310 9.36 -28.14 -31.27
C GLU A 310 9.74 -26.84 -31.98
N ALA A 311 9.07 -26.52 -33.10
CA ALA A 311 9.28 -25.27 -33.83
C ALA A 311 8.87 -24.02 -33.04
N SER A 312 7.80 -24.12 -32.23
CA SER A 312 7.31 -23.01 -31.42
C SER A 312 8.29 -22.71 -30.29
N ILE A 313 8.66 -23.70 -29.48
CA ILE A 313 9.63 -23.53 -28.38
C ILE A 313 10.96 -23.04 -28.96
N SER A 314 11.44 -23.67 -30.06
CA SER A 314 12.69 -23.28 -30.69
C SER A 314 12.76 -21.80 -31.07
N SER A 315 11.65 -21.17 -31.40
CA SER A 315 11.57 -19.75 -31.81
C SER A 315 11.26 -18.80 -30.66
N LEU A 316 10.56 -19.27 -29.61
CA LEU A 316 10.07 -18.42 -28.53
C LEU A 316 10.93 -18.48 -27.25
N LEU A 317 11.73 -19.51 -27.04
CA LEU A 317 12.47 -19.72 -25.80
C LEU A 317 13.32 -18.51 -25.42
N LEU A 318 14.09 -17.96 -26.35
CA LEU A 318 14.95 -16.81 -26.11
C LEU A 318 14.15 -15.50 -25.89
N PRO A 319 13.17 -15.15 -26.73
CA PRO A 319 12.32 -13.99 -26.49
C PRO A 319 11.61 -14.02 -25.13
N ILE A 320 10.94 -15.14 -24.79
CA ILE A 320 10.21 -15.26 -23.51
C ILE A 320 11.19 -15.27 -22.33
N PHE A 321 12.38 -15.86 -22.47
CA PHE A 321 13.41 -15.79 -21.43
C PHE A 321 13.89 -14.36 -21.18
N LEU A 322 14.13 -13.60 -22.24
CA LEU A 322 14.51 -12.19 -22.14
C LEU A 322 13.43 -11.36 -21.47
N ALA A 323 12.18 -11.54 -21.88
CA ALA A 323 11.02 -10.91 -21.28
C ALA A 323 10.95 -11.23 -19.78
N ALA A 324 10.99 -12.50 -19.40
CA ALA A 324 10.98 -12.91 -18.00
C ALA A 324 12.17 -12.32 -17.22
N LEU A 325 13.37 -12.34 -17.78
CA LEU A 325 14.58 -11.82 -17.13
C LEU A 325 14.51 -10.31 -16.89
N THR A 326 14.04 -9.53 -17.87
CA THR A 326 13.90 -8.08 -17.72
C THR A 326 12.80 -7.71 -16.74
N THR A 327 11.70 -8.44 -16.72
CA THR A 327 10.61 -8.24 -15.76
C THR A 327 11.05 -8.61 -14.35
N ILE A 328 11.71 -9.75 -14.15
CA ILE A 328 12.31 -10.14 -12.86
C ILE A 328 13.30 -9.07 -12.40
N ALA A 329 14.17 -8.59 -13.28
CA ALA A 329 15.15 -7.58 -12.94
C ALA A 329 14.49 -6.25 -12.51
N ALA A 330 13.41 -5.84 -13.18
CA ALA A 330 12.64 -4.65 -12.80
C ALA A 330 12.03 -4.77 -11.39
N PHE A 331 11.43 -5.93 -11.07
CA PHE A 331 10.88 -6.16 -9.72
C PHE A 331 11.98 -6.30 -8.67
N LEU A 332 13.10 -6.95 -8.97
CA LEU A 332 14.24 -7.04 -8.05
C LEU A 332 14.89 -5.68 -7.78
N CYS A 333 14.73 -4.67 -8.65
CA CYS A 333 15.19 -3.31 -8.36
C CYS A 333 14.50 -2.70 -7.12
N MET A 334 13.33 -3.23 -6.72
CA MET A 334 12.66 -2.81 -5.49
C MET A 334 13.45 -3.15 -4.21
N VAL A 335 14.39 -4.09 -4.28
CA VAL A 335 15.32 -4.42 -3.17
C VAL A 335 16.19 -3.20 -2.78
N PHE A 336 16.40 -2.26 -3.70
CA PHE A 336 17.12 -1.01 -3.41
C PHE A 336 16.25 0.09 -2.82
N ALA A 337 14.95 -0.13 -2.73
CA ALA A 337 14.03 0.81 -2.09
C ALA A 337 14.15 0.73 -0.57
N PRO A 338 14.08 1.86 0.15
CA PRO A 338 14.23 1.87 1.61
C PRO A 338 13.00 1.30 2.37
N LEU A 339 11.89 0.99 1.69
CA LEU A 339 10.70 0.41 2.31
C LEU A 339 10.80 -1.13 2.31
N GLU A 340 10.74 -1.75 3.50
CA GLU A 340 10.89 -3.20 3.66
C GLU A 340 9.82 -4.00 2.92
N SER A 341 8.58 -3.54 2.90
CA SER A 341 7.49 -4.19 2.17
C SER A 341 7.74 -4.29 0.66
N LEU A 342 8.47 -3.32 0.06
CA LEU A 342 8.84 -3.35 -1.35
C LEU A 342 9.88 -4.43 -1.66
N LEU A 343 10.78 -4.70 -0.73
CA LEU A 343 11.77 -5.79 -0.87
C LEU A 343 11.06 -7.14 -0.98
N GLY A 344 10.19 -7.47 -0.04
CA GLY A 344 9.46 -8.74 -0.04
C GLY A 344 8.53 -8.88 -1.24
N TYR A 345 7.88 -7.77 -1.63
CA TYR A 345 7.06 -7.69 -2.85
C TYR A 345 7.88 -8.05 -4.10
N GLY A 346 9.01 -7.36 -4.30
CA GLY A 346 9.87 -7.56 -5.48
C GLY A 346 10.41 -8.98 -5.59
N ILE A 347 10.85 -9.57 -4.47
CA ILE A 347 11.38 -10.94 -4.42
C ILE A 347 10.28 -11.97 -4.69
N SER A 348 9.11 -11.85 -4.03
CA SER A 348 8.02 -12.82 -4.15
C SER A 348 7.43 -12.85 -5.55
N ILE A 349 7.19 -11.67 -6.17
CA ILE A 349 6.67 -11.61 -7.53
C ILE A 349 7.71 -12.11 -8.55
N SER A 350 9.00 -11.82 -8.33
CA SER A 350 10.10 -12.32 -9.17
C SER A 350 10.18 -13.85 -9.18
N ALA A 351 10.01 -14.48 -8.00
CA ALA A 351 9.94 -15.93 -7.88
C ALA A 351 8.73 -16.50 -8.63
N GLY A 352 7.55 -15.85 -8.51
CA GLY A 352 6.36 -16.21 -9.26
C GLY A 352 6.54 -16.12 -10.78
N ILE A 353 7.17 -15.06 -11.28
CA ILE A 353 7.46 -14.84 -12.70
C ILE A 353 8.45 -15.88 -13.22
N ALA A 354 9.51 -16.17 -12.46
CA ALA A 354 10.48 -17.20 -12.83
C ALA A 354 9.80 -18.57 -12.97
N TRP A 355 8.89 -18.89 -12.05
CA TRP A 355 8.12 -20.14 -12.13
C TRP A 355 7.13 -20.12 -13.29
N ALA A 356 6.44 -19.01 -13.55
CA ALA A 356 5.56 -18.86 -14.70
C ALA A 356 6.29 -19.06 -16.02
N TRP A 357 7.51 -18.52 -16.15
CA TRP A 357 8.38 -18.78 -17.30
C TRP A 357 8.71 -20.26 -17.49
N LEU A 358 9.11 -20.95 -16.42
CA LEU A 358 9.40 -22.39 -16.44
C LEU A 358 8.16 -23.19 -16.84
N LEU A 359 7.01 -22.90 -16.26
CA LEU A 359 5.76 -23.57 -16.62
C LEU A 359 5.36 -23.31 -18.06
N SER A 360 5.51 -22.10 -18.56
CA SER A 360 5.16 -21.75 -19.94
C SER A 360 6.11 -22.37 -20.97
N THR A 361 7.36 -22.69 -20.58
CA THR A 361 8.36 -23.27 -21.49
C THR A 361 8.51 -24.79 -21.40
N ILE A 362 8.06 -25.42 -20.30
CA ILE A 362 8.15 -26.87 -20.07
C ILE A 362 6.77 -27.50 -19.90
N PHE A 363 5.98 -27.04 -18.92
CA PHE A 363 4.69 -27.64 -18.55
C PHE A 363 3.64 -27.47 -19.65
N LEU A 364 3.42 -26.24 -20.10
CA LEU A 364 2.43 -25.93 -21.13
C LEU A 364 2.72 -26.66 -22.45
N PRO A 365 3.95 -26.65 -23.02
CA PRO A 365 4.28 -27.42 -24.20
C PRO A 365 4.14 -28.95 -24.02
N SER A 366 4.43 -29.46 -22.81
CA SER A 366 4.25 -30.88 -22.51
C SER A 366 2.78 -31.30 -22.58
N ILE A 367 1.85 -30.45 -22.11
CA ILE A 367 0.42 -30.73 -22.26
C ILE A 367 -0.03 -30.63 -23.70
N LEU A 368 0.50 -29.67 -24.47
CA LEU A 368 0.19 -29.51 -25.89
C LEU A 368 0.57 -30.74 -26.69
N VAL A 369 1.73 -31.37 -26.45
CA VAL A 369 2.18 -32.60 -27.12
C VAL A 369 1.27 -33.78 -26.81
N LEU A 370 0.75 -33.91 -25.61
CA LEU A 370 -0.09 -35.04 -25.17
C LEU A 370 -1.49 -35.02 -25.80
N LYS A 371 -1.97 -33.86 -26.21
CA LYS A 371 -3.29 -33.70 -26.82
C LYS A 371 -3.22 -33.88 -28.34
N LYS A 372 -4.18 -34.59 -28.90
CA LYS A 372 -4.42 -34.64 -30.32
C LYS A 372 -5.14 -33.40 -30.79
N TRP A 373 -4.56 -32.69 -31.74
CA TRP A 373 -5.11 -31.45 -32.29
C TRP A 373 -5.59 -31.68 -33.72
N ASP A 374 -6.76 -31.10 -34.04
CA ASP A 374 -7.27 -31.11 -35.42
C ASP A 374 -6.70 -29.88 -36.16
N PRO A 375 -5.90 -30.12 -37.23
CA PRO A 375 -5.31 -29.02 -38.01
C PRO A 375 -6.32 -28.14 -38.74
N ASP A 376 -7.51 -28.65 -39.00
CA ASP A 376 -8.56 -27.98 -39.80
C ASP A 376 -9.57 -27.28 -38.90
N SER A 377 -9.39 -27.31 -37.57
CA SER A 377 -10.27 -26.63 -36.60
C SER A 377 -10.30 -25.11 -36.80
N SER A 378 -11.45 -24.47 -36.49
CA SER A 378 -11.66 -23.03 -36.65
C SER A 378 -10.66 -22.18 -35.83
N ALA A 379 -10.17 -22.69 -34.70
CA ALA A 379 -9.14 -22.05 -33.87
C ALA A 379 -7.79 -21.93 -34.59
N VAL A 380 -7.52 -22.82 -35.56
CA VAL A 380 -6.29 -22.85 -36.32
C VAL A 380 -6.41 -22.04 -37.61
N SER A 381 -7.59 -21.90 -38.26
CA SER A 381 -7.73 -21.49 -39.65
C SER A 381 -7.96 -20.00 -39.97
N HIS A 382 -8.36 -19.14 -39.04
CA HIS A 382 -8.79 -17.77 -39.35
C HIS A 382 -7.82 -16.67 -38.91
N ALA A 383 -7.49 -15.73 -39.85
CA ALA A 383 -6.84 -14.46 -39.55
C ALA A 383 -7.91 -13.41 -39.11
N SER A 384 -7.61 -12.62 -38.07
CA SER A 384 -8.55 -11.65 -37.53
C SER A 384 -8.67 -10.39 -38.40
N HIS A 385 -9.87 -9.80 -38.48
CA HIS A 385 -10.11 -8.48 -39.10
C HIS A 385 -9.28 -7.35 -38.44
N PHE A 386 -8.91 -7.53 -37.18
CA PHE A 386 -8.08 -6.62 -36.43
C PHE A 386 -6.62 -6.56 -36.92
N GLU A 387 -6.11 -7.66 -37.48
CA GLU A 387 -4.78 -7.73 -38.08
C GLU A 387 -4.66 -6.74 -39.27
N ARG A 388 -5.75 -6.55 -40.04
CA ARG A 388 -5.80 -5.61 -41.15
C ARG A 388 -5.76 -4.16 -40.68
N PHE A 389 -6.43 -3.84 -39.54
CA PHE A 389 -6.38 -2.52 -38.95
C PHE A 389 -4.96 -2.12 -38.52
N VAL A 390 -4.22 -3.05 -37.87
CA VAL A 390 -2.83 -2.84 -37.44
C VAL A 390 -1.91 -2.52 -38.61
N LEU A 391 -2.13 -3.17 -39.75
CA LEU A 391 -1.34 -2.94 -40.98
C LEU A 391 -1.58 -1.51 -41.52
N VAL A 392 -2.84 -1.08 -41.62
CA VAL A 392 -3.18 0.27 -42.10
C VAL A 392 -2.62 1.33 -41.18
N PHE A 393 -2.71 1.11 -39.87
CA PHE A 393 -2.13 1.98 -38.85
C PHE A 393 -0.60 2.06 -38.99
N GLY A 394 0.07 0.93 -39.08
CA GLY A 394 1.52 0.85 -39.25
C GLY A 394 2.01 1.56 -40.52
N ASP A 395 1.33 1.34 -41.66
CA ASP A 395 1.62 2.06 -42.90
C ASP A 395 1.54 3.59 -42.75
N HIS A 396 0.54 4.08 -41.98
CA HIS A 396 0.39 5.52 -41.73
C HIS A 396 1.53 6.07 -40.87
N VAL A 397 1.91 5.33 -39.80
CA VAL A 397 2.99 5.68 -38.88
C VAL A 397 4.33 5.79 -39.63
N ILE A 398 4.67 4.78 -40.46
CA ILE A 398 5.97 4.72 -41.18
C ILE A 398 6.04 5.77 -42.26
N LYS A 399 4.93 6.10 -42.94
CA LYS A 399 4.91 7.11 -44.01
C LYS A 399 5.01 8.55 -43.52
N ARG A 400 4.71 8.83 -42.23
CA ARG A 400 4.73 10.18 -41.66
C ARG A 400 5.61 10.28 -40.40
N PRO A 401 6.91 9.95 -40.48
CA PRO A 401 7.77 9.82 -39.32
C PRO A 401 7.93 11.12 -38.51
N LYS A 402 8.05 12.26 -39.19
CA LYS A 402 8.20 13.57 -38.54
C LYS A 402 6.94 13.93 -37.72
N THR A 403 5.75 13.73 -38.30
CA THR A 403 4.49 14.02 -37.62
C THR A 403 4.34 13.15 -36.38
N VAL A 404 4.63 11.85 -36.46
CA VAL A 404 4.55 10.91 -35.34
C VAL A 404 5.51 11.31 -34.22
N LEU A 405 6.76 11.67 -34.53
CA LEU A 405 7.73 12.14 -33.52
C LEU A 405 7.30 13.44 -32.86
N ILE A 406 6.82 14.42 -33.63
CA ILE A 406 6.37 15.70 -33.08
C ILE A 406 5.13 15.49 -32.17
N THR A 407 4.15 14.73 -32.66
CA THR A 407 2.95 14.44 -31.85
C THR A 407 3.32 13.66 -30.57
N GLY A 408 4.18 12.63 -30.69
CA GLY A 408 4.67 11.88 -29.54
C GLY A 408 5.43 12.76 -28.54
N ALA A 409 6.30 13.65 -29.01
CA ALA A 409 7.03 14.58 -28.17
C ALA A 409 6.07 15.56 -27.45
N VAL A 410 5.07 16.12 -28.16
CA VAL A 410 4.07 17.01 -27.55
C VAL A 410 3.29 16.27 -26.46
N VAL A 411 2.83 15.04 -26.73
CA VAL A 411 2.10 14.23 -25.73
C VAL A 411 2.96 13.95 -24.50
N VAL A 412 4.24 13.60 -24.69
CA VAL A 412 5.18 13.36 -23.58
C VAL A 412 5.46 14.65 -22.80
N ILE A 413 5.56 15.80 -23.46
CA ILE A 413 5.74 17.11 -22.80
C ILE A 413 4.51 17.46 -21.96
N ILE A 414 3.29 17.23 -22.48
CA ILE A 414 2.05 17.44 -21.70
C ILE A 414 2.07 16.54 -20.46
N GLY A 415 2.45 15.27 -20.60
CA GLY A 415 2.62 14.38 -19.47
C GLY A 415 3.66 14.90 -18.47
N ALA A 416 4.81 15.37 -18.94
CA ALA A 416 5.86 15.92 -18.08
C ALA A 416 5.39 17.16 -17.29
N VAL A 417 4.60 18.03 -17.92
CA VAL A 417 3.98 19.18 -17.23
C VAL A 417 2.98 18.70 -16.15
N GLY A 418 2.20 17.65 -16.45
CA GLY A 418 1.27 17.09 -15.48
C GLY A 418 1.93 16.57 -14.20
N ILE A 419 3.20 16.14 -14.25
CA ILE A 419 3.93 15.65 -13.06
C ILE A 419 4.07 16.76 -12.00
N PHE A 420 4.16 18.03 -12.38
CA PHE A 420 4.26 19.14 -11.41
C PHE A 420 2.99 19.35 -10.56
N SER A 421 1.87 18.76 -10.97
CA SER A 421 0.60 18.78 -10.23
C SER A 421 0.37 17.49 -9.43
N LEU A 422 1.39 16.65 -9.30
CA LEU A 422 1.27 15.37 -8.57
C LEU A 422 1.28 15.63 -7.07
N ASN A 423 0.24 15.20 -6.39
CA ASN A 423 0.16 15.22 -4.93
C ASN A 423 0.64 13.90 -4.35
N ILE A 424 1.16 13.97 -3.11
CA ILE A 424 1.53 12.78 -2.34
C ILE A 424 0.56 12.68 -1.18
N GLU A 425 -0.11 11.53 -1.05
CA GLU A 425 -1.07 11.30 0.00
C GLU A 425 -0.86 9.92 0.63
N VAL A 426 -0.53 9.91 1.92
CA VAL A 426 -0.29 8.69 2.70
C VAL A 426 -1.30 8.50 3.81
N ASN A 427 -2.22 9.45 3.99
CA ASN A 427 -3.25 9.36 5.00
C ASN A 427 -4.18 8.17 4.72
N MET A 428 -4.24 7.23 5.66
CA MET A 428 -5.02 6.00 5.53
C MET A 428 -6.49 6.22 5.27
N LYS A 429 -7.07 7.30 5.81
CA LYS A 429 -8.47 7.68 5.58
C LYS A 429 -8.77 7.81 4.08
N SER A 430 -7.84 8.34 3.28
CA SER A 430 -8.00 8.49 1.83
C SER A 430 -7.95 7.17 1.07
N PHE A 431 -7.52 6.08 1.71
CA PHE A 431 -7.37 4.78 1.06
C PHE A 431 -8.66 3.99 0.96
N PHE A 432 -9.68 4.37 1.74
CA PHE A 432 -10.98 3.70 1.74
C PHE A 432 -12.01 4.47 0.92
N LYS A 433 -12.91 3.73 0.27
CA LYS A 433 -14.07 4.33 -0.40
C LYS A 433 -14.96 5.07 0.61
N PRO A 434 -15.64 6.15 0.21
CA PRO A 434 -16.57 6.87 1.12
C PRO A 434 -17.70 6.01 1.71
N THR A 435 -18.04 4.90 1.03
CA THR A 435 -19.07 3.95 1.48
C THR A 435 -18.52 2.87 2.43
N ASN A 436 -17.21 2.83 2.64
CA ASN A 436 -16.60 1.84 3.54
C ASN A 436 -16.85 2.21 5.00
N PRO A 437 -17.29 1.27 5.86
CA PRO A 437 -17.56 1.54 7.29
C PRO A 437 -16.36 2.15 8.04
N ILE A 438 -15.13 1.70 7.75
CA ILE A 438 -13.91 2.27 8.36
C ILE A 438 -13.80 3.76 8.00
N ARG A 439 -14.01 4.13 6.73
CA ARG A 439 -13.97 5.53 6.30
C ARG A 439 -15.04 6.36 7.01
N GLN A 440 -16.26 5.85 7.10
CA GLN A 440 -17.37 6.53 7.77
C GLN A 440 -17.10 6.71 9.27
N SER A 441 -16.50 5.73 9.91
CA SER A 441 -16.09 5.83 11.32
C SER A 441 -14.98 6.86 11.53
N LEU A 442 -13.96 6.89 10.65
CA LEU A 442 -12.91 7.92 10.73
C LEU A 442 -13.46 9.32 10.45
N ASP A 443 -14.39 9.47 9.49
CA ASP A 443 -15.07 10.75 9.24
C ASP A 443 -15.90 11.19 10.46
N PHE A 444 -16.56 10.25 11.15
CA PHE A 444 -17.29 10.50 12.38
C PHE A 444 -16.35 10.97 13.51
N MET A 445 -15.23 10.25 13.73
CA MET A 445 -14.23 10.64 14.73
C MET A 445 -13.68 12.05 14.49
N ASP A 446 -13.47 12.43 13.25
CA ASP A 446 -12.98 13.76 12.88
C ASP A 446 -14.02 14.86 13.06
N THR A 447 -15.32 14.57 12.92
CA THR A 447 -16.38 15.59 12.94
C THR A 447 -17.05 15.71 14.31
N GLU A 448 -17.28 14.59 14.98
CA GLU A 448 -18.09 14.54 16.20
C GLU A 448 -17.26 14.28 17.47
N MET A 449 -16.02 13.70 17.32
CA MET A 449 -15.19 13.31 18.44
C MET A 449 -13.86 14.11 18.48
N THR A 450 -12.84 13.55 19.15
CA THR A 450 -11.53 14.19 19.33
C THR A 450 -10.62 14.16 18.10
N GLY A 451 -11.05 13.49 17.03
CA GLY A 451 -10.24 13.28 15.84
C GLY A 451 -9.74 11.85 15.70
N SER A 452 -9.12 11.55 14.55
CA SER A 452 -8.64 10.21 14.20
C SER A 452 -7.12 10.10 14.12
N MET A 453 -6.40 11.18 14.41
CA MET A 453 -4.94 11.26 14.39
C MET A 453 -4.41 11.85 15.69
N ASP A 454 -3.13 11.58 15.97
CA ASP A 454 -2.41 12.14 17.11
C ASP A 454 -1.02 12.65 16.73
N LEU A 455 -0.55 13.60 17.50
CA LEU A 455 0.82 14.07 17.55
C LEU A 455 1.32 13.98 18.98
N GLN A 456 2.52 13.47 19.16
CA GLN A 456 3.11 13.26 20.48
C GLN A 456 4.44 14.01 20.60
N LEU A 457 4.67 14.61 21.74
CA LEU A 457 5.91 15.31 22.09
C LEU A 457 6.53 14.59 23.28
N LEU A 458 7.67 13.97 23.10
CA LEU A 458 8.49 13.42 24.17
C LEU A 458 9.39 14.54 24.70
N ILE A 459 9.23 14.88 25.98
CA ILE A 459 9.91 15.97 26.64
C ILE A 459 10.88 15.40 27.67
N ASN A 460 12.17 15.62 27.49
CA ASN A 460 13.20 15.19 28.44
C ASN A 460 13.68 16.40 29.26
N ALA A 461 13.03 16.64 30.40
CA ALA A 461 13.31 17.75 31.33
C ALA A 461 12.81 17.44 32.72
N ASP A 462 13.17 18.24 33.72
CA ASP A 462 12.61 18.13 35.10
C ASP A 462 11.17 18.66 35.17
N LEU A 463 10.20 17.76 35.11
CA LEU A 463 8.77 18.08 35.10
C LEU A 463 8.22 18.58 36.43
N ARG A 464 9.06 18.71 37.43
CA ARG A 464 8.73 19.40 38.73
C ARG A 464 9.19 20.84 38.75
N SER A 465 9.82 21.34 37.64
CA SER A 465 10.17 22.74 37.48
C SER A 465 8.97 23.56 36.99
N PRO A 466 8.58 24.64 37.72
CA PRO A 466 7.54 25.56 37.25
C PRO A 466 7.83 26.14 35.86
N GLU A 467 9.10 26.40 35.56
CA GLU A 467 9.53 26.95 34.28
C GLU A 467 9.26 25.96 33.14
N VAL A 468 9.68 24.70 33.28
CA VAL A 468 9.45 23.63 32.31
C VAL A 468 7.96 23.40 32.08
N LEU A 469 7.17 23.34 33.14
CA LEU A 469 5.71 23.16 33.01
C LEU A 469 5.03 24.34 32.29
N ASN A 470 5.45 25.59 32.57
CA ASN A 470 4.94 26.75 31.82
C ASN A 470 5.35 26.72 30.32
N GLN A 471 6.55 26.24 30.01
CA GLN A 471 6.97 26.02 28.63
C GLN A 471 6.09 24.96 27.95
N ILE A 472 5.76 23.85 28.63
CA ILE A 472 4.82 22.82 28.11
C ILE A 472 3.44 23.45 27.88
N VAL A 473 2.92 24.24 28.77
CA VAL A 473 1.64 24.96 28.56
C VAL A 473 1.69 25.89 27.37
N SER A 474 2.81 26.60 27.15
CA SER A 474 2.99 27.44 25.96
C SER A 474 2.97 26.61 24.66
N ILE A 475 3.57 25.43 24.66
CA ILE A 475 3.56 24.50 23.52
C ILE A 475 2.14 23.98 23.30
N GLN A 476 1.43 23.54 24.34
CA GLN A 476 0.04 23.06 24.19
C GLN A 476 -0.87 24.17 23.64
N ASN A 477 -0.75 25.40 24.10
CA ASN A 477 -1.52 26.54 23.59
C ASN A 477 -1.21 26.81 22.12
N PHE A 478 0.05 26.68 21.72
CA PHE A 478 0.44 26.78 20.29
C PHE A 478 -0.21 25.67 19.48
N MET A 479 -0.16 24.43 19.96
CA MET A 479 -0.81 23.29 19.30
C MET A 479 -2.33 23.50 19.16
N GLU A 480 -3.00 23.88 20.24
CA GLU A 480 -4.45 24.12 20.27
C GLU A 480 -4.89 25.34 19.44
N SER A 481 -3.96 26.24 19.08
CA SER A 481 -4.24 27.34 18.14
C SER A 481 -4.49 26.87 16.70
N HIS A 482 -4.07 25.66 16.34
CA HIS A 482 -4.28 25.07 15.03
C HIS A 482 -5.68 24.45 14.94
N LYS A 483 -6.42 24.75 13.88
CA LYS A 483 -7.81 24.30 13.69
C LYS A 483 -7.98 22.78 13.62
N SER A 484 -6.91 22.06 13.26
CA SER A 484 -6.91 20.60 13.19
C SER A 484 -6.74 19.94 14.55
N VAL A 485 -6.13 20.62 15.51
CA VAL A 485 -5.94 20.11 16.87
C VAL A 485 -7.21 20.35 17.68
N THR A 486 -7.73 19.30 18.28
CA THR A 486 -8.98 19.32 19.06
C THR A 486 -8.72 19.35 20.56
N LEU A 487 -7.62 18.73 21.00
CA LEU A 487 -7.28 18.57 22.40
C LEU A 487 -5.78 18.32 22.54
N SER A 488 -5.12 18.96 23.52
CA SER A 488 -3.75 18.65 23.90
C SER A 488 -3.70 18.36 25.40
N ILE A 489 -3.07 17.27 25.80
CA ILE A 489 -3.01 16.78 27.19
C ILE A 489 -1.56 16.53 27.58
N SER A 490 -1.18 16.95 28.77
CA SER A 490 0.11 16.66 29.41
C SER A 490 -0.04 16.67 30.96
N ILE A 491 1.03 16.31 31.64
CA ILE A 491 1.07 16.39 33.10
C ILE A 491 0.83 17.83 33.61
N ALA A 492 1.12 18.86 32.83
CA ALA A 492 0.87 20.25 33.18
C ALA A 492 -0.63 20.52 33.43
N ASP A 493 -1.52 19.84 32.69
CA ASP A 493 -2.97 19.99 32.91
C ASP A 493 -3.42 19.40 34.24
N VAL A 494 -2.87 18.23 34.57
CA VAL A 494 -3.15 17.58 35.85
C VAL A 494 -2.67 18.43 37.02
N ILE A 495 -1.45 18.99 36.90
CA ILE A 495 -0.92 19.91 37.98
C ILE A 495 -1.76 21.16 38.11
N LYS A 496 -2.23 21.78 37.03
CA LYS A 496 -3.13 22.93 37.07
C LYS A 496 -4.45 22.57 37.74
N GLN A 497 -5.02 21.43 37.42
CA GLN A 497 -6.26 20.95 38.04
C GLN A 497 -6.07 20.70 39.55
N MET A 498 -5.01 19.99 39.95
CA MET A 498 -4.68 19.78 41.35
C MET A 498 -4.50 21.12 42.12
N HIS A 499 -3.79 22.09 41.52
CA HIS A 499 -3.55 23.39 42.10
C HIS A 499 -4.83 24.16 42.30
N ARG A 500 -5.77 24.10 41.37
CA ARG A 500 -7.11 24.67 41.50
C ARG A 500 -7.90 23.98 42.60
N MET A 501 -7.92 22.66 42.67
CA MET A 501 -8.68 21.90 43.67
C MET A 501 -8.21 22.19 45.09
N VAL A 502 -6.90 22.18 45.36
CA VAL A 502 -6.32 22.46 46.66
C VAL A 502 -6.60 23.91 47.13
N ASN A 503 -6.93 24.83 46.22
CA ASN A 503 -7.33 26.20 46.49
C ASN A 503 -8.88 26.39 46.37
N GLU A 504 -9.65 25.44 46.90
CA GLU A 504 -11.12 25.50 47.02
C GLU A 504 -11.85 25.65 45.66
N ASP A 505 -11.33 25.01 44.62
CA ASP A 505 -11.85 25.05 43.23
C ASP A 505 -11.93 26.47 42.62
N ASP A 506 -11.05 27.39 43.11
CA ASP A 506 -10.99 28.76 42.57
C ASP A 506 -10.28 28.75 41.19
N PRO A 507 -10.99 29.15 40.08
CA PRO A 507 -10.42 29.22 38.78
C PRO A 507 -9.16 30.07 38.60
N LEU A 508 -8.90 31.00 39.52
CA LEU A 508 -7.69 31.83 39.53
C LEU A 508 -6.43 30.99 39.77
N PHE A 509 -6.56 29.81 40.36
CA PHE A 509 -5.48 28.89 40.65
C PHE A 509 -5.34 27.79 39.60
N GLU A 510 -6.07 27.84 38.49
CA GLU A 510 -5.87 26.93 37.33
C GLU A 510 -4.58 27.31 36.57
N THR A 511 -3.48 27.34 37.29
CA THR A 511 -2.15 27.76 36.86
C THR A 511 -1.07 26.83 37.42
N ILE A 512 0.10 26.84 36.80
CA ILE A 512 1.25 26.13 37.35
C ILE A 512 1.71 26.83 38.64
N PRO A 513 1.91 26.08 39.76
CA PRO A 513 2.48 26.65 41.01
C PRO A 513 3.84 27.30 40.79
N ASP A 514 4.14 28.33 41.57
CA ASP A 514 5.34 29.17 41.47
C ASP A 514 6.62 28.50 42.00
N SER A 515 6.52 27.36 42.69
CA SER A 515 7.68 26.67 43.23
C SER A 515 7.61 25.16 43.08
N ARG A 516 8.81 24.54 43.00
CA ARG A 516 8.98 23.08 42.91
C ARG A 516 8.40 22.38 44.16
N GLU A 517 8.54 22.99 45.36
CA GLU A 517 8.02 22.42 46.56
C GLU A 517 6.49 22.30 46.52
N LYS A 518 5.78 23.32 46.01
CA LYS A 518 4.33 23.26 45.84
C LYS A 518 3.93 22.14 44.88
N ILE A 519 4.65 21.97 43.76
CA ILE A 519 4.39 20.89 42.79
C ILE A 519 4.60 19.51 43.44
N ASN A 520 5.71 19.30 44.15
CA ASN A 520 5.96 18.07 44.90
C ASN A 520 4.86 17.78 45.94
N ASN A 521 4.38 18.83 46.62
CA ASN A 521 3.30 18.69 47.60
C ASN A 521 1.99 18.25 46.91
N LEU A 522 1.66 18.75 45.73
CA LEU A 522 0.49 18.31 44.98
C LEU A 522 0.57 16.82 44.63
N PHE A 523 1.70 16.33 44.12
CA PHE A 523 1.89 14.91 43.89
C PHE A 523 1.78 14.07 45.16
N THR A 524 2.29 14.58 46.29
CA THR A 524 2.17 13.90 47.58
C THR A 524 0.72 13.84 48.03
N LEU A 525 -0.03 14.96 47.93
CA LEU A 525 -1.44 14.99 48.25
C LEU A 525 -2.27 14.04 47.39
N TYR A 526 -1.99 14.00 46.09
CA TYR A 526 -2.65 13.07 45.20
C TYR A 526 -2.39 11.60 45.62
N SER A 527 -1.15 11.26 45.92
CA SER A 527 -0.79 9.88 46.34
C SER A 527 -1.42 9.45 47.67
N MET A 528 -2.06 10.34 48.41
CA MET A 528 -2.79 10.01 49.66
C MET A 528 -4.24 9.58 49.39
N SER A 529 -4.83 9.98 48.26
CA SER A 529 -6.24 9.74 47.91
C SER A 529 -6.44 9.05 46.54
N GLY A 530 -5.48 9.17 45.62
CA GLY A 530 -5.47 8.57 44.30
C GLY A 530 -4.30 7.61 44.11
N ASP A 531 -4.21 6.99 42.91
CA ASP A 531 -3.11 6.11 42.53
C ASP A 531 -2.03 6.88 41.75
N PRO A 532 -0.76 6.91 42.21
CA PRO A 532 0.33 7.54 41.44
C PRO A 532 0.52 6.97 40.06
N GLU A 533 0.08 5.74 39.80
CA GLU A 533 0.14 5.11 38.46
C GLU A 533 -0.82 5.75 37.45
N ASP A 534 -1.82 6.53 37.87
CA ASP A 534 -2.75 7.25 36.99
C ASP A 534 -2.03 8.21 36.01
N PHE A 535 -0.81 8.64 36.35
CA PHE A 535 0.00 9.52 35.50
C PHE A 535 1.09 8.79 34.70
N SER A 536 1.19 7.48 34.82
CA SER A 536 2.24 6.68 34.16
C SER A 536 2.23 6.84 32.65
N SER A 537 1.10 7.21 32.05
CA SER A 537 0.97 7.52 30.61
C SER A 537 1.41 8.94 30.24
N LEU A 538 1.69 9.80 31.20
CA LEU A 538 2.06 11.22 31.01
C LEU A 538 3.46 11.55 31.49
N VAL A 539 3.97 10.83 32.48
CA VAL A 539 5.30 11.05 33.06
C VAL A 539 5.95 9.74 33.49
N ASP A 540 7.27 9.70 33.44
CA ASP A 540 8.07 8.62 34.00
C ASP A 540 8.10 8.68 35.53
N TYR A 541 8.52 7.60 36.18
CA TYR A 541 8.62 7.48 37.62
C TYR A 541 9.52 8.56 38.28
N ASP A 542 10.55 9.01 37.58
CA ASP A 542 11.51 10.01 38.05
C ASP A 542 11.11 11.46 37.76
N TYR A 543 10.00 11.69 37.04
CA TYR A 543 9.53 12.99 36.54
C TYR A 543 10.57 13.72 35.67
N LYS A 544 11.33 12.96 34.87
CA LYS A 544 12.34 13.48 33.95
C LYS A 544 11.96 13.34 32.48
N LYS A 545 11.00 12.49 32.18
CA LYS A 545 10.41 12.35 30.87
C LYS A 545 8.91 12.58 30.96
N GLY A 546 8.39 13.35 30.04
CA GLY A 546 6.96 13.62 29.93
C GLY A 546 6.47 13.44 28.51
N LEU A 547 5.22 13.01 28.40
CA LEU A 547 4.50 12.88 27.15
C LEU A 547 3.41 13.95 27.07
N ALA A 548 3.45 14.77 26.02
CA ALA A 548 2.32 15.63 25.65
C ALA A 548 1.69 15.10 24.38
N THR A 549 0.42 14.72 24.46
CA THR A 549 -0.35 14.15 23.34
C THR A 549 -1.38 15.16 22.86
N SER A 550 -1.36 15.45 21.57
CA SER A 550 -2.35 16.29 20.89
C SER A 550 -3.19 15.46 19.94
N MET A 551 -4.48 15.39 20.22
CA MET A 551 -5.48 14.75 19.36
C MET A 551 -5.89 15.71 18.25
N MET A 552 -6.07 15.20 17.05
CA MET A 552 -6.38 16.06 15.93
C MET A 552 -7.21 15.36 14.84
N ARG A 553 -7.89 16.19 14.08
CA ARG A 553 -8.60 15.76 12.88
C ARG A 553 -7.63 15.35 11.79
N SER A 554 -8.03 14.38 11.00
CA SER A 554 -7.29 13.96 9.81
C SER A 554 -7.15 15.11 8.82
N ILE A 555 -5.91 15.43 8.46
CA ILE A 555 -5.56 16.45 7.45
C ILE A 555 -4.78 15.81 6.31
N SER A 556 -4.65 16.54 5.18
CA SER A 556 -3.87 16.07 4.04
C SER A 556 -2.39 15.91 4.41
N THR A 557 -1.70 15.03 3.72
CA THR A 557 -0.26 14.82 3.94
C THR A 557 0.57 16.11 3.73
N SER A 558 0.18 16.96 2.78
CA SER A 558 0.82 18.25 2.58
C SER A 558 0.63 19.20 3.77
N ASP A 559 -0.57 19.21 4.38
CA ASP A 559 -0.84 20.01 5.56
C ASP A 559 -0.09 19.46 6.80
N VAL A 560 0.10 18.13 6.88
CA VAL A 560 0.95 17.50 7.90
C VAL A 560 2.37 18.03 7.85
N VAL A 561 2.98 18.06 6.66
CA VAL A 561 4.35 18.56 6.50
C VAL A 561 4.45 20.02 6.92
N ILE A 562 3.50 20.85 6.52
CA ILE A 562 3.46 22.27 6.92
C ILE A 562 3.32 22.41 8.45
N LEU A 563 2.40 21.67 9.07
CA LEU A 563 2.17 21.71 10.50
C LEU A 563 3.43 21.29 11.28
N VAL A 564 4.09 20.22 10.88
CA VAL A 564 5.32 19.77 11.53
C VAL A 564 6.43 20.79 11.41
N ASP A 565 6.62 21.40 10.21
CA ASP A 565 7.61 22.47 10.02
C ASP A 565 7.31 23.71 10.87
N GLU A 566 6.03 24.06 11.07
CA GLU A 566 5.61 25.15 11.96
C GLU A 566 5.91 24.84 13.43
N ILE A 567 5.65 23.60 13.88
CA ILE A 567 5.95 23.14 15.23
C ILE A 567 7.47 23.14 15.47
N GLU A 568 8.25 22.57 14.54
CA GLU A 568 9.71 22.55 14.63
C GLU A 568 10.27 24.00 14.72
N SER A 569 9.74 24.91 13.91
CA SER A 569 10.13 26.33 13.94
C SER A 569 9.75 27.01 15.27
N PHE A 570 8.61 26.65 15.85
CA PHE A 570 8.17 27.15 17.15
C PHE A 570 9.11 26.66 18.27
N LEU A 571 9.46 25.40 18.28
CA LEU A 571 10.35 24.78 19.27
C LEU A 571 11.81 25.26 19.19
N GLN A 572 12.24 25.83 18.04
CA GLN A 572 13.57 26.42 17.89
C GLN A 572 13.74 27.80 18.55
N LYS A 573 12.69 28.39 19.13
CA LYS A 573 12.77 29.65 19.87
C LYS A 573 13.68 29.52 21.07
N ASP A 574 14.32 30.62 21.46
CA ASP A 574 15.25 30.66 22.60
C ASP A 574 14.63 30.18 23.92
N GLU A 575 13.33 30.36 24.07
CA GLU A 575 12.53 29.95 25.22
C GLU A 575 12.55 28.44 25.45
N PHE A 576 12.67 27.60 24.39
CA PHE A 576 12.59 26.14 24.46
C PHE A 576 13.92 25.42 24.31
N LYS A 577 15.04 26.15 24.18
CA LYS A 577 16.37 25.57 23.90
C LYS A 577 16.87 24.59 24.95
N ASP A 578 16.48 24.80 26.20
CA ASP A 578 16.87 23.95 27.34
C ASP A 578 15.98 22.71 27.49
N LEU A 579 14.88 22.64 26.69
CA LEU A 579 14.03 21.46 26.61
C LEU A 579 14.53 20.56 25.49
N ASN A 580 14.83 19.32 25.83
CA ASN A 580 15.09 18.30 24.82
C ASN A 580 13.76 17.68 24.40
N ILE A 581 13.13 18.24 23.37
CA ILE A 581 11.83 17.81 22.86
C ILE A 581 12.02 17.04 21.56
N THR A 582 11.47 15.84 21.50
CA THR A 582 11.39 15.06 20.27
C THR A 582 9.93 14.94 19.84
N ILE A 583 9.65 15.36 18.60
CA ILE A 583 8.33 15.22 17.99
C ILE A 583 8.20 13.79 17.47
N THR A 584 7.08 13.12 17.79
CA THR A 584 6.79 11.76 17.35
C THR A 584 5.27 11.59 17.14
N GLY A 585 4.82 10.36 16.98
CA GLY A 585 3.42 10.07 16.68
C GLY A 585 3.18 9.82 15.19
N MET A 586 1.94 9.51 14.85
CA MET A 586 1.56 9.09 13.49
C MET A 586 1.85 10.16 12.43
N LEU A 587 1.80 11.45 12.77
CA LEU A 587 2.09 12.53 11.83
C LEU A 587 3.54 12.51 11.33
N ILE A 588 4.49 12.27 12.25
CA ILE A 588 5.92 12.23 11.91
C ILE A 588 6.20 11.01 11.03
N VAL A 589 5.58 9.89 11.36
CA VAL A 589 5.63 8.68 10.53
C VAL A 589 5.13 8.96 9.11
N PHE A 590 4.04 9.70 8.95
CA PHE A 590 3.53 10.08 7.63
C PHE A 590 4.50 11.00 6.87
N ARG A 591 5.09 12.00 7.54
CA ARG A 591 6.11 12.86 6.93
C ARG A 591 7.31 12.04 6.42
N ASP A 592 7.84 11.16 7.24
CA ASP A 592 8.99 10.33 6.87
C ASP A 592 8.64 9.33 5.77
N LEU A 593 7.44 8.76 5.81
CA LEU A 593 6.94 7.87 4.75
C LEU A 593 6.85 8.59 3.39
N VAL A 594 6.44 9.87 3.35
CA VAL A 594 6.46 10.69 2.12
C VAL A 594 7.86 10.75 1.53
N ALA A 595 8.86 11.11 2.33
CA ALA A 595 10.24 11.20 1.89
C ALA A 595 10.76 9.85 1.36
N LEU A 596 10.42 8.76 2.04
CA LEU A 596 10.78 7.40 1.63
C LEU A 596 10.09 6.97 0.34
N ILE A 597 8.80 7.29 0.14
CA ILE A 597 8.06 6.99 -1.10
C ILE A 597 8.69 7.72 -2.30
N ILE A 598 9.00 9.01 -2.16
CA ILE A 598 9.66 9.78 -3.21
C ILE A 598 11.00 9.13 -3.56
N ARG A 599 11.84 8.90 -2.56
CA ARG A 599 13.16 8.31 -2.73
C ARG A 599 13.09 6.92 -3.35
N SER A 600 12.17 6.07 -2.88
CA SER A 600 11.93 4.72 -3.40
C SER A 600 11.54 4.74 -4.87
N SER A 601 10.61 5.63 -5.24
CA SER A 601 10.14 5.77 -6.62
C SER A 601 11.28 6.15 -7.57
N PHE A 602 12.08 7.17 -7.21
CA PHE A 602 13.20 7.60 -8.04
C PHE A 602 14.27 6.50 -8.19
N ILE A 603 14.65 5.84 -7.09
CA ILE A 603 15.64 4.75 -7.12
C ILE A 603 15.14 3.60 -7.99
N SER A 604 13.88 3.16 -7.80
CA SER A 604 13.29 2.06 -8.55
C SER A 604 13.19 2.35 -10.05
N ILE A 605 12.75 3.56 -10.43
CA ILE A 605 12.65 3.99 -11.82
C ILE A 605 14.03 3.98 -12.49
N PHE A 606 14.99 4.67 -11.87
CA PHE A 606 16.33 4.80 -12.45
C PHE A 606 17.06 3.45 -12.56
N ALA A 607 17.02 2.64 -11.48
CA ALA A 607 17.63 1.32 -11.46
C ALA A 607 16.99 0.39 -12.51
N SER A 608 15.64 0.37 -12.60
CA SER A 608 14.93 -0.47 -13.58
C SER A 608 15.27 -0.09 -15.01
N ILE A 609 15.23 1.21 -15.36
CA ILE A 609 15.58 1.70 -16.69
C ILE A 609 17.03 1.32 -17.05
N LEU A 610 17.97 1.55 -16.13
CA LEU A 610 19.38 1.26 -16.33
C LEU A 610 19.64 -0.24 -16.53
N ILE A 611 19.08 -1.08 -15.66
CA ILE A 611 19.30 -2.53 -15.72
C ILE A 611 18.68 -3.12 -17.00
N ILE A 612 17.48 -2.66 -17.37
CA ILE A 612 16.85 -3.12 -18.62
C ILE A 612 17.65 -2.69 -19.85
N ALA A 613 18.15 -1.45 -19.87
CA ALA A 613 19.03 -0.98 -20.95
C ALA A 613 20.30 -1.83 -21.07
N LEU A 614 20.91 -2.19 -19.92
CA LEU A 614 22.10 -3.04 -19.87
C LEU A 614 21.79 -4.48 -20.34
N ILE A 615 20.69 -5.08 -19.87
CA ILE A 615 20.27 -6.42 -20.29
C ILE A 615 20.01 -6.44 -21.79
N ALA A 616 19.20 -5.52 -22.32
CA ALA A 616 18.90 -5.44 -23.74
C ALA A 616 20.17 -5.17 -24.57
N GLY A 617 21.04 -4.26 -24.13
CA GLY A 617 22.31 -3.96 -24.78
C GLY A 617 23.25 -5.18 -24.84
N TYR A 618 23.36 -5.93 -23.74
CA TYR A 618 24.16 -7.16 -23.66
C TYR A 618 23.64 -8.25 -24.61
N PHE A 619 22.36 -8.54 -24.57
CA PHE A 619 21.76 -9.59 -25.42
C PHE A 619 21.78 -9.23 -26.92
N PHE A 620 21.55 -7.98 -27.24
CA PHE A 620 21.61 -7.50 -28.61
C PHE A 620 23.02 -7.13 -29.06
N LYS A 621 24.02 -7.29 -28.17
CA LYS A 621 25.46 -7.07 -28.44
C LYS A 621 25.83 -5.64 -28.82
N HIS A 622 24.96 -4.65 -28.51
CA HIS A 622 25.27 -3.25 -28.71
C HIS A 622 24.37 -2.36 -27.85
N TRP A 623 24.94 -1.38 -27.18
CA TRP A 623 24.26 -0.51 -26.19
C TRP A 623 23.10 0.32 -26.78
N ILE A 624 23.14 0.66 -28.08
CA ILE A 624 22.09 1.41 -28.77
C ILE A 624 20.75 0.67 -28.74
N TRP A 625 20.75 -0.66 -28.86
CA TRP A 625 19.53 -1.45 -28.75
C TRP A 625 18.92 -1.37 -27.36
N GLY A 626 19.76 -1.26 -26.32
CA GLY A 626 19.31 -1.01 -24.95
C GLY A 626 18.63 0.35 -24.83
N ILE A 627 19.25 1.41 -25.36
CA ILE A 627 18.64 2.75 -25.35
C ILE A 627 17.31 2.75 -26.13
N LEU A 628 17.26 2.17 -27.30
CA LEU A 628 16.03 2.12 -28.09
C LEU A 628 14.91 1.34 -27.36
N ALA A 629 15.25 0.29 -26.60
CA ALA A 629 14.27 -0.48 -25.83
C ALA A 629 13.62 0.34 -24.70
N ILE A 630 14.35 1.27 -24.07
CA ILE A 630 13.80 2.04 -22.97
C ILE A 630 12.98 3.29 -23.40
N VAL A 631 13.07 3.73 -24.67
CA VAL A 631 12.34 4.92 -25.15
C VAL A 631 10.81 4.80 -24.92
N PRO A 632 10.12 3.75 -25.37
CA PRO A 632 8.68 3.64 -25.16
C PRO A 632 8.30 3.51 -23.68
N LEU A 633 9.17 2.89 -22.87
CA LEU A 633 8.96 2.73 -21.44
C LEU A 633 9.04 4.06 -20.70
N THR A 634 10.08 4.84 -20.97
CA THR A 634 10.26 6.18 -20.37
C THR A 634 9.10 7.10 -20.75
N ALA A 635 8.66 7.06 -22.02
CA ALA A 635 7.50 7.83 -22.44
C ALA A 635 6.23 7.39 -21.69
N ALA A 636 5.98 6.09 -21.51
CA ALA A 636 4.82 5.59 -20.81
C ALA A 636 4.86 5.93 -19.30
N VAL A 637 6.03 5.87 -18.66
CA VAL A 637 6.19 6.27 -17.25
C VAL A 637 5.87 7.76 -17.08
N ILE A 638 6.44 8.64 -17.92
CA ILE A 638 6.15 10.08 -17.88
C ILE A 638 4.65 10.34 -18.08
N LEU A 639 4.03 9.65 -19.04
CA LEU A 639 2.60 9.81 -19.31
C LEU A 639 1.73 9.34 -18.14
N ASN A 640 2.09 8.25 -17.46
CA ASN A 640 1.34 7.75 -16.31
C ASN A 640 1.41 8.72 -15.13
N PHE A 641 2.61 9.15 -14.72
CA PHE A 641 2.74 10.13 -13.64
C PHE A 641 2.12 11.49 -14.01
N GLY A 642 2.24 11.89 -15.28
CA GLY A 642 1.57 13.09 -15.76
C GLY A 642 0.05 12.99 -15.72
N LEU A 643 -0.50 11.85 -16.08
CA LEU A 643 -1.93 11.58 -15.99
C LEU A 643 -2.40 11.60 -14.53
N MET A 644 -1.63 11.04 -13.60
CA MET A 644 -1.91 11.13 -12.16
C MET A 644 -2.06 12.59 -11.73
N GLY A 645 -1.08 13.45 -12.06
CA GLY A 645 -1.14 14.87 -11.70
C GLY A 645 -2.30 15.63 -12.38
N ILE A 646 -2.62 15.34 -13.65
CA ILE A 646 -3.72 16.00 -14.37
C ILE A 646 -5.09 15.60 -13.79
N PHE A 647 -5.27 14.34 -13.40
CA PHE A 647 -6.56 13.83 -12.90
C PHE A 647 -6.65 13.82 -11.36
N GLY A 648 -5.65 14.35 -10.65
CA GLY A 648 -5.63 14.39 -9.18
C GLY A 648 -5.58 13.00 -8.55
N VAL A 649 -4.85 12.07 -9.17
CA VAL A 649 -4.56 10.76 -8.60
C VAL A 649 -3.28 10.85 -7.77
N ASP A 650 -3.39 10.61 -6.47
CA ASP A 650 -2.29 10.79 -5.54
C ASP A 650 -1.20 9.73 -5.67
N LEU A 651 0.04 10.15 -5.45
CA LEU A 651 1.18 9.27 -5.26
C LEU A 651 1.20 8.78 -3.81
N ASN A 652 1.16 7.47 -3.63
CA ASN A 652 1.27 6.80 -2.33
C ASN A 652 2.18 5.57 -2.48
N HIS A 653 2.39 4.81 -1.38
CA HIS A 653 3.26 3.63 -1.41
C HIS A 653 2.78 2.53 -2.39
N VAL A 654 1.48 2.44 -2.68
CA VAL A 654 0.91 1.51 -3.65
C VAL A 654 1.17 1.99 -5.09
N THR A 655 0.82 3.25 -5.39
CA THR A 655 0.99 3.80 -6.74
C THR A 655 2.47 4.02 -7.10
N ALA A 656 3.36 4.11 -6.12
CA ALA A 656 4.81 4.15 -6.32
C ALA A 656 5.36 2.90 -7.03
N LEU A 657 4.71 1.73 -6.85
CA LEU A 657 5.04 0.49 -7.57
C LEU A 657 4.81 0.56 -9.07
N LEU A 658 3.91 1.44 -9.52
CA LEU A 658 3.52 1.52 -10.94
C LEU A 658 4.71 1.63 -11.87
N SER A 659 5.72 2.41 -11.50
CA SER A 659 6.89 2.62 -12.34
C SER A 659 7.63 1.33 -12.66
N ALA A 660 7.93 0.51 -11.65
CA ALA A 660 8.63 -0.77 -11.84
C ALA A 660 7.76 -1.77 -12.62
N ILE A 661 6.44 -1.77 -12.39
CA ILE A 661 5.51 -2.65 -13.10
C ILE A 661 5.38 -2.23 -14.56
N ILE A 662 5.22 -0.93 -14.85
CA ILE A 662 5.15 -0.39 -16.22
C ILE A 662 6.42 -0.74 -17.00
N ILE A 663 7.57 -0.53 -16.38
CA ILE A 663 8.87 -0.81 -16.97
C ILE A 663 9.05 -2.32 -17.18
N GLY A 664 8.72 -3.13 -16.16
CA GLY A 664 8.88 -4.59 -16.20
C GLY A 664 7.96 -5.30 -17.20
N VAL A 665 6.69 -4.91 -17.28
CA VAL A 665 5.72 -5.52 -18.18
C VAL A 665 5.79 -4.93 -19.58
N GLY A 666 5.99 -3.60 -19.67
CA GLY A 666 6.00 -2.88 -20.94
C GLY A 666 7.22 -3.18 -21.83
N VAL A 667 8.34 -3.60 -21.22
CA VAL A 667 9.58 -3.87 -21.97
C VAL A 667 9.43 -4.99 -23.01
N ASP A 668 8.54 -5.93 -22.76
CA ASP A 668 8.29 -7.06 -23.65
C ASP A 668 7.89 -6.60 -25.05
N PHE A 669 7.04 -5.58 -25.15
CA PHE A 669 6.62 -5.02 -26.43
C PHE A 669 7.81 -4.47 -27.24
N ALA A 670 8.69 -3.72 -26.57
CA ALA A 670 9.88 -3.14 -27.21
C ALA A 670 10.89 -4.21 -27.63
N LEU A 671 11.16 -5.20 -26.76
CA LEU A 671 12.11 -6.27 -27.05
C LEU A 671 11.64 -7.17 -28.20
N HIS A 672 10.36 -7.52 -28.25
CA HIS A 672 9.78 -8.29 -29.36
C HIS A 672 9.88 -7.52 -30.67
N TYR A 673 9.57 -6.22 -30.67
CA TYR A 673 9.65 -5.38 -31.86
C TYR A 673 11.09 -5.23 -32.36
N ILE A 674 12.04 -4.92 -31.48
CA ILE A 674 13.46 -4.80 -31.80
C ILE A 674 14.03 -6.12 -32.34
N ASN A 675 13.73 -7.24 -31.69
CA ASN A 675 14.24 -8.55 -32.11
C ASN A 675 13.76 -8.93 -33.52
N GLN A 676 12.51 -8.67 -33.85
CA GLN A 676 11.97 -8.94 -35.19
C GLN A 676 12.58 -7.97 -36.22
N PHE A 677 12.67 -6.68 -35.90
CA PHE A 677 13.33 -5.70 -36.79
C PHE A 677 14.76 -6.09 -37.12
N ARG A 678 15.55 -6.50 -36.11
CA ARG A 678 16.93 -6.99 -36.33
C ARG A 678 16.98 -8.25 -37.19
N THR A 679 16.06 -9.18 -36.96
CA THR A 679 16.00 -10.43 -37.73
C THR A 679 15.74 -10.16 -39.20
N LEU A 680 14.81 -9.27 -39.53
CA LEU A 680 14.51 -8.87 -40.90
C LEU A 680 15.65 -8.05 -41.51
N LEU A 681 16.24 -7.11 -40.72
CA LEU A 681 17.38 -6.32 -41.18
C LEU A 681 18.58 -7.22 -41.58
N ARG A 682 18.86 -8.26 -40.78
CA ARG A 682 19.93 -9.23 -41.12
C ARG A 682 19.61 -10.11 -42.33
N ARG A 683 18.32 -10.38 -42.57
CA ARG A 683 17.88 -11.25 -43.70
C ARG A 683 17.83 -10.51 -45.01
N HIS A 684 17.28 -9.29 -45.04
CA HIS A 684 16.95 -8.54 -46.25
C HIS A 684 17.89 -7.34 -46.49
N GLY A 685 18.79 -7.04 -45.55
CA GLY A 685 19.64 -5.85 -45.65
C GLY A 685 18.83 -4.56 -45.65
N LEU A 686 19.19 -3.60 -46.52
CA LEU A 686 18.47 -2.33 -46.67
C LEU A 686 17.42 -2.34 -47.80
N GLU A 687 17.37 -3.42 -48.61
CA GLU A 687 16.51 -3.51 -49.80
C GLU A 687 15.04 -3.79 -49.48
N GLY A 688 14.71 -4.29 -48.29
CA GLY A 688 13.34 -4.61 -47.85
C GLY A 688 12.62 -3.46 -47.18
N ASP A 689 11.27 -3.48 -47.16
CA ASP A 689 10.41 -2.62 -46.33
C ASP A 689 10.32 -3.19 -44.88
N ILE A 690 11.50 -3.22 -44.22
CA ILE A 690 11.74 -3.91 -42.95
C ILE A 690 10.77 -3.43 -41.86
N SER A 691 10.53 -2.13 -41.78
CA SER A 691 9.64 -1.59 -40.73
C SER A 691 8.20 -2.01 -40.95
N ARG A 692 7.75 -2.10 -42.20
CA ARG A 692 6.42 -2.58 -42.54
C ARG A 692 6.28 -4.07 -42.27
N GLU A 693 7.26 -4.87 -42.65
CA GLU A 693 7.30 -6.31 -42.38
C GLU A 693 7.36 -6.58 -40.88
N THR A 694 8.13 -5.78 -40.10
CA THR A 694 8.16 -5.87 -38.66
C THR A 694 6.78 -5.60 -38.07
N MET A 695 6.11 -4.53 -38.53
CA MET A 695 4.76 -4.19 -38.05
C MET A 695 3.74 -5.29 -38.39
N GLN A 696 3.87 -5.93 -39.56
CA GLN A 696 3.02 -7.08 -39.95
C GLN A 696 3.21 -8.29 -39.04
N ASP A 697 4.46 -8.57 -38.66
CA ASP A 697 4.78 -9.76 -37.88
C ASP A 697 4.54 -9.61 -36.40
N VAL A 698 4.74 -8.40 -35.84
CA VAL A 698 4.75 -8.16 -34.37
C VAL A 698 3.67 -7.19 -33.93
N GLY A 699 3.16 -6.33 -34.79
CA GLY A 699 2.19 -5.29 -34.40
C GLY A 699 0.91 -5.88 -33.82
N PHE A 700 0.32 -6.88 -34.47
CA PHE A 700 -0.87 -7.55 -33.93
C PHE A 700 -0.61 -8.30 -32.62
N PRO A 701 0.45 -9.14 -32.51
CA PRO A 701 0.84 -9.74 -31.24
C PRO A 701 1.02 -8.75 -30.08
N VAL A 702 1.65 -7.59 -30.31
CA VAL A 702 1.83 -6.55 -29.30
C VAL A 702 0.49 -5.99 -28.81
N ILE A 703 -0.44 -5.69 -29.71
CA ILE A 703 -1.76 -5.18 -29.32
C ILE A 703 -2.60 -6.27 -28.63
N LEU A 704 -2.51 -7.51 -29.06
CA LEU A 704 -3.22 -8.63 -28.44
C LEU A 704 -2.71 -8.86 -27.00
N ASP A 705 -1.40 -8.77 -26.81
CA ASP A 705 -0.79 -8.89 -25.49
C ASP A 705 -1.18 -7.70 -24.59
N ALA A 706 -1.11 -6.46 -25.11
CA ALA A 706 -1.60 -5.30 -24.38
C ALA A 706 -3.08 -5.43 -24.01
N ALA A 707 -3.93 -5.93 -24.91
CA ALA A 707 -5.35 -6.17 -24.66
C ALA A 707 -5.57 -7.27 -23.60
N SER A 708 -4.77 -8.33 -23.62
CA SER A 708 -4.85 -9.40 -22.61
C SER A 708 -4.40 -8.90 -21.23
N ASN A 709 -3.43 -7.99 -21.19
CA ASN A 709 -2.95 -7.34 -19.96
C ASN A 709 -3.95 -6.32 -19.39
N MET A 710 -5.03 -5.96 -20.10
CA MET A 710 -6.15 -5.18 -19.53
C MET A 710 -6.86 -5.90 -18.39
N ALA A 711 -6.56 -7.18 -18.11
CA ALA A 711 -6.98 -7.87 -16.91
C ALA A 711 -6.51 -7.19 -15.61
N PHE A 712 -5.52 -6.28 -15.66
CA PHE A 712 -5.22 -5.34 -14.57
C PHE A 712 -6.44 -4.51 -14.13
N GLY A 713 -7.42 -4.31 -15.02
CA GLY A 713 -8.70 -3.70 -14.70
C GLY A 713 -9.50 -4.42 -13.61
N ALA A 714 -9.14 -5.67 -13.25
CA ALA A 714 -9.72 -6.33 -12.09
C ALA A 714 -9.47 -5.56 -10.78
N LEU A 715 -8.35 -4.82 -10.68
CA LEU A 715 -8.05 -3.97 -9.53
C LEU A 715 -9.04 -2.81 -9.34
N LEU A 716 -9.80 -2.42 -10.38
CA LEU A 716 -10.87 -1.41 -10.28
C LEU A 716 -12.01 -1.82 -9.34
N PHE A 717 -12.12 -3.10 -9.03
CA PHE A 717 -13.13 -3.63 -8.11
C PHE A 717 -12.67 -3.62 -6.65
N SER A 718 -11.41 -3.29 -6.35
CA SER A 718 -10.87 -3.25 -4.99
C SER A 718 -11.66 -2.32 -4.06
N GLU A 719 -11.69 -2.66 -2.77
CA GLU A 719 -12.19 -1.78 -1.71
C GLU A 719 -11.20 -0.65 -1.38
N PHE A 720 -9.94 -0.81 -1.76
CA PHE A 720 -8.89 0.19 -1.55
C PHE A 720 -8.75 1.12 -2.76
N ILE A 721 -8.93 2.43 -2.55
CA ILE A 721 -8.79 3.47 -3.60
C ILE A 721 -7.40 3.41 -4.29
N PRO A 722 -6.26 3.28 -3.58
CA PRO A 722 -4.96 3.15 -4.23
C PRO A 722 -4.87 1.98 -5.22
N MET A 723 -5.53 0.85 -4.93
CA MET A 723 -5.61 -0.29 -5.83
C MET A 723 -6.49 0.00 -7.05
N VAL A 724 -7.60 0.70 -6.86
CA VAL A 724 -8.48 1.15 -7.97
C VAL A 724 -7.69 2.06 -8.92
N HIS A 725 -6.99 3.05 -8.37
CA HIS A 725 -6.12 3.93 -9.14
C HIS A 725 -5.02 3.16 -9.88
N MET A 726 -4.34 2.23 -9.19
CA MET A 726 -3.34 1.36 -9.78
C MET A 726 -3.90 0.54 -10.95
N GLY A 727 -5.10 -0.02 -10.81
CA GLY A 727 -5.76 -0.77 -11.88
C GLY A 727 -5.99 0.06 -13.14
N GLY A 728 -6.55 1.27 -12.99
CA GLY A 728 -6.78 2.20 -14.09
C GLY A 728 -5.48 2.66 -14.77
N LEU A 729 -4.49 3.02 -13.96
CA LEU A 729 -3.18 3.45 -14.45
C LEU A 729 -2.40 2.31 -15.14
N MET A 730 -2.53 1.07 -14.68
CA MET A 730 -1.95 -0.09 -15.34
C MET A 730 -2.58 -0.37 -16.70
N VAL A 731 -3.91 -0.28 -16.82
CA VAL A 731 -4.59 -0.37 -18.11
C VAL A 731 -4.09 0.71 -19.06
N PHE A 732 -4.01 1.96 -18.59
CA PHE A 732 -3.44 3.06 -19.37
C PHE A 732 -1.97 2.82 -19.73
N ALA A 733 -1.17 2.26 -18.83
CA ALA A 733 0.22 1.91 -19.09
C ALA A 733 0.38 0.90 -20.22
N MET A 734 -0.48 -0.14 -20.29
CA MET A 734 -0.44 -1.13 -21.37
C MET A 734 -0.77 -0.48 -22.72
N VAL A 735 -1.76 0.41 -22.75
CA VAL A 735 -2.12 1.17 -23.96
C VAL A 735 -0.98 2.11 -24.36
N SER A 736 -0.48 2.95 -23.42
CA SER A 736 0.56 3.94 -23.73
C SER A 736 1.88 3.30 -24.16
N THR A 737 2.31 2.20 -23.51
CA THR A 737 3.56 1.51 -23.86
C THR A 737 3.47 0.79 -25.20
N SER A 738 2.37 0.08 -25.48
CA SER A 738 2.15 -0.56 -26.76
C SER A 738 2.07 0.46 -27.90
N MET A 739 1.36 1.57 -27.70
CA MET A 739 1.29 2.66 -28.68
C MET A 739 2.64 3.33 -28.88
N ALA A 740 3.40 3.62 -27.81
CA ALA A 740 4.75 4.18 -27.93
C ALA A 740 5.71 3.22 -28.67
N THR A 741 5.56 1.92 -28.47
CA THR A 741 6.34 0.89 -29.22
C THR A 741 5.99 0.89 -30.70
N LEU A 742 4.70 0.88 -31.04
CA LEU A 742 4.24 0.82 -32.44
C LEU A 742 4.34 2.17 -33.17
N THR A 743 4.57 3.27 -32.45
CA THR A 743 4.74 4.61 -33.04
C THR A 743 6.16 5.14 -32.87
N LEU A 744 6.55 5.56 -31.66
CA LEU A 744 7.85 6.18 -31.40
C LEU A 744 9.02 5.26 -31.72
N LEU A 745 9.01 4.02 -31.19
CA LEU A 745 10.10 3.08 -31.44
C LEU A 745 10.15 2.67 -32.90
N ALA A 746 9.01 2.38 -33.54
CA ALA A 746 8.93 2.01 -34.95
C ALA A 746 9.54 3.08 -35.86
N VAL A 747 9.22 4.36 -35.61
CA VAL A 747 9.75 5.50 -36.37
C VAL A 747 11.24 5.73 -36.09
N LEU A 748 11.68 5.62 -34.83
CA LEU A 748 13.10 5.75 -34.48
C LEU A 748 13.95 4.66 -35.17
N LEU A 749 13.47 3.42 -35.23
CA LEU A 749 14.14 2.33 -35.93
C LEU A 749 14.21 2.59 -37.44
N GLU A 750 13.12 3.08 -38.07
CA GLU A 750 13.11 3.41 -39.49
C GLU A 750 14.10 4.54 -39.82
N LEU A 751 14.09 5.64 -39.04
CA LEU A 751 15.00 6.76 -39.24
C LEU A 751 16.47 6.39 -39.02
N SER A 752 16.72 5.48 -38.06
CA SER A 752 18.07 5.01 -37.73
C SER A 752 18.52 3.79 -38.54
N LYS A 753 17.70 3.29 -39.46
CA LYS A 753 17.89 2.03 -40.22
C LYS A 753 19.28 1.90 -40.82
N LYS A 754 19.78 2.92 -41.50
CA LYS A 754 21.13 2.92 -42.12
C LYS A 754 22.25 2.77 -41.10
N TYR A 755 22.11 3.46 -39.96
CA TYR A 755 23.08 3.40 -38.87
C TYR A 755 23.04 2.02 -38.18
N LEU A 756 21.84 1.52 -37.91
CA LEU A 756 21.64 0.20 -37.32
C LEU A 756 22.14 -0.95 -38.21
N ALA A 757 22.03 -0.83 -39.54
CA ALA A 757 22.60 -1.77 -40.48
C ALA A 757 24.14 -1.85 -40.35
N ARG A 758 24.83 -0.73 -40.22
CA ARG A 758 26.28 -0.69 -39.97
C ARG A 758 26.66 -1.39 -38.66
N ILE A 759 25.90 -1.21 -37.61
CA ILE A 759 26.12 -1.88 -36.31
C ILE A 759 25.99 -3.40 -36.45
N GLU A 760 25.04 -3.87 -37.26
CA GLU A 760 24.84 -5.29 -37.52
C GLU A 760 25.83 -5.88 -38.53
N GLY A 761 26.81 -5.09 -39.00
CA GLY A 761 27.84 -5.56 -39.96
C GLY A 761 27.34 -5.70 -41.37
N ILE A 762 26.21 -5.06 -41.73
CA ILE A 762 25.64 -5.08 -43.07
C ILE A 762 26.27 -3.97 -43.89
N THR A 763 26.87 -4.30 -45.03
CA THR A 763 27.46 -3.32 -45.96
C THR A 763 26.38 -2.39 -46.47
N VAL A 764 26.53 -1.09 -46.15
CA VAL A 764 25.68 -0.02 -46.64
C VAL A 764 26.36 0.49 -47.94
N ALA A 765 25.85 0.08 -49.08
CA ALA A 765 26.32 0.60 -50.38
C ALA A 765 25.89 2.05 -50.55
#